data_f31c505ad87073ed904fc54e34ccf874
#
_entry.id   f31c505ad87073ed904fc54e34ccf874
#
_cell.length_a   1.000
_cell.length_b   1.000
_cell.length_c   1.000
_cell.angle_alpha   90.00
_cell.angle_beta   90.00
_cell.angle_gamma   90.00
#
_symmetry.space_group_name_H-M   'P 1'
#
loop_
_entity.id
_entity.type
_entity.pdbx_description
1 polymer ?
#
loop_
_entity_poly.entity_id
_entity_poly.type
_entity_poly.pdbx_seq_one_letter_code
_entity_poly.pdbx_strand_id
1 'polypeptide(L)'
;MTENLNQTIIQLVQKELSDYRPKQLTTVLNLLNEGNTVPFIARYRKEMTGSLDEVQIREIEERYAYLENLEKRKTEVIRLIDEQGKLTPELEAEITQAVKMQQVEDLYRPYKQKRRTKATIAKEKGLEPLAKWLMQLTDGEVQSEAEKYIDKEKEVSSAEEALHGAHEIIAEQVSDNAKFRTWIRSYTYNKGMYVSNVKDEQADEKGVYEMYYDFAEPVHKMVSHRILATNRGEKEDILKVFFQVDEAAILAYLDRQIVKNPASPSSSFVREAYQDSYKRFIQPAIERELRNELTEKADEQAIAIFGENLRNLLLQPPLKGKVVLGFDPAYRTGCKLAVVDATGKVLAIEVIYPHKPAAQAKREAAGPAFIQLINKYQVDMVAIGNGTASRESELFVAEQLKSADHKTYYAIVNEAGASVYSASEIARKEFPHLQVEERSAVSIARRLQDPLAELVKIDPKAVGVGQYQHDVSQKRLAEQLDFVVETAVNQVGVDVNTASPQLLQHISGLNKTTAQNIVIYREENGEFTARTQLKKVPRLGPKAYEQAIGFLRVPGGKNILDNTGIHPESYSIAKEILTSVQLSEKELGTEEAVEKLTRLSVEKLAESLSVGEETLADILAGLTQPGRDMRDEMPAPLLRTDVLSMEDLKPGMELTGTVRNVIDFGAFVDIGVKQDGLVHISKLSKKFVKHPTDVVSVGDIVTVWIEQVDTKKGRISLMMLSPYEE
;
A
#
# COMPACT_ATOMS: atom_id res chain seq x y z
N MET A 1 15.12 -14.38 23.33
CA MET A 1 16.29 -13.59 23.81
C MET A 1 16.07 -12.20 23.25
N THR A 2 15.88 -11.23 24.13
CA THR A 2 15.79 -9.82 23.73
C THR A 2 17.16 -9.40 23.20
N GLU A 3 17.28 -9.14 21.89
CA GLU A 3 18.50 -8.55 21.32
C GLU A 3 18.67 -7.16 21.94
N ASN A 4 19.86 -6.85 22.43
CA ASN A 4 20.17 -5.50 22.92
C ASN A 4 20.08 -4.53 21.73
N LEU A 5 19.19 -3.54 21.82
CA LEU A 5 19.09 -2.48 20.82
C LEU A 5 20.44 -1.75 20.68
N ASN A 6 20.86 -1.56 19.43
CA ASN A 6 22.12 -0.88 19.16
C ASN A 6 21.96 0.65 19.30
N GLN A 7 22.58 1.22 20.34
CA GLN A 7 22.51 2.65 20.65
C GLN A 7 23.01 3.54 19.50
N THR A 8 23.99 3.09 18.74
CA THR A 8 24.50 3.82 17.57
C THR A 8 23.41 3.91 16.48
N ILE A 9 22.69 2.81 16.24
CA ILE A 9 21.60 2.80 15.25
C ILE A 9 20.46 3.71 15.71
N ILE A 10 20.12 3.70 17.00
CA ILE A 10 19.09 4.61 17.55
C ILE A 10 19.47 6.09 17.32
N GLN A 11 20.74 6.45 17.50
CA GLN A 11 21.23 7.80 17.21
C GLN A 11 21.14 8.17 15.73
N LEU A 12 21.35 7.20 14.82
CA LEU A 12 21.18 7.40 13.38
C LEU A 12 19.69 7.58 13.05
N VAL A 13 18.81 6.74 13.59
CA VAL A 13 17.35 6.91 13.44
C VAL A 13 16.92 8.30 13.88
N GLN A 14 17.42 8.79 15.01
CA GLN A 14 17.06 10.10 15.53
C GLN A 14 17.49 11.26 14.62
N LYS A 15 18.64 11.15 13.96
CA LYS A 15 19.07 12.18 13.00
C LYS A 15 18.15 12.28 11.79
N GLU A 16 17.55 11.17 11.38
CA GLU A 16 16.69 11.11 10.20
C GLU A 16 15.24 11.38 10.54
N LEU A 17 14.77 10.87 11.66
CA LEU A 17 13.42 11.08 12.18
C LEU A 17 13.44 12.15 13.29
N SER A 18 13.83 13.38 12.94
CA SER A 18 14.02 14.50 13.87
C SER A 18 12.71 14.98 14.52
N ASP A 19 11.55 14.64 13.94
CA ASP A 19 10.24 15.02 14.43
C ASP A 19 9.85 14.26 15.71
N TYR A 20 10.49 13.11 15.97
CA TYR A 20 10.30 12.31 17.16
C TYR A 20 11.32 12.65 18.24
N ARG A 21 10.89 12.68 19.50
CA ARG A 21 11.78 12.86 20.65
C ARG A 21 12.63 11.60 20.85
N PRO A 22 13.91 11.71 21.30
CA PRO A 22 14.78 10.56 21.55
C PRO A 22 14.15 9.48 22.43
N LYS A 23 13.44 9.92 23.46
CA LYS A 23 12.74 9.03 24.39
C LYS A 23 11.64 8.22 23.71
N GLN A 24 10.89 8.84 22.77
CA GLN A 24 9.83 8.15 22.02
C GLN A 24 10.43 7.01 21.17
N LEU A 25 11.48 7.30 20.41
CA LEU A 25 12.17 6.30 19.57
C LEU A 25 12.65 5.11 20.40
N THR A 26 13.36 5.39 21.50
CA THR A 26 13.89 4.34 22.38
C THR A 26 12.78 3.52 23.01
N THR A 27 11.71 4.18 23.46
CA THR A 27 10.56 3.50 24.10
C THR A 27 9.83 2.59 23.11
N VAL A 28 9.54 3.08 21.89
CA VAL A 28 8.88 2.29 20.86
C VAL A 28 9.70 1.05 20.51
N LEU A 29 11.00 1.23 20.24
CA LEU A 29 11.89 0.11 19.89
C LEU A 29 12.02 -0.90 21.03
N ASN A 30 12.06 -0.47 22.29
CA ASN A 30 12.06 -1.37 23.44
C ASN A 30 10.76 -2.17 23.52
N LEU A 31 9.59 -1.52 23.39
CA LEU A 31 8.29 -2.17 23.43
C LEU A 31 8.15 -3.22 22.31
N LEU A 32 8.58 -2.90 21.09
CA LEU A 32 8.60 -3.84 19.97
C LEU A 32 9.54 -5.03 20.26
N ASN A 33 10.74 -4.78 20.79
CA ASN A 33 11.69 -5.82 21.15
C ASN A 33 11.21 -6.73 22.29
N GLU A 34 10.37 -6.22 23.18
CA GLU A 34 9.65 -6.99 24.20
C GLU A 34 8.53 -7.87 23.61
N GLY A 35 8.26 -7.78 22.29
CA GLY A 35 7.26 -8.54 21.57
C GLY A 35 5.84 -7.97 21.71
N ASN A 36 5.71 -6.67 21.96
CA ASN A 36 4.43 -5.98 21.85
C ASN A 36 4.13 -5.70 20.37
N THR A 37 2.88 -5.83 19.99
CA THR A 37 2.42 -5.54 18.62
C THR A 37 2.19 -4.04 18.42
N VAL A 38 2.26 -3.58 17.17
CA VAL A 38 2.02 -2.17 16.82
C VAL A 38 0.64 -1.68 17.30
N PRO A 39 -0.48 -2.39 17.04
CA PRO A 39 -1.80 -1.94 17.52
C PRO A 39 -1.90 -1.86 19.05
N PHE A 40 -1.27 -2.78 19.77
CA PHE A 40 -1.26 -2.77 21.23
C PHE A 40 -0.49 -1.57 21.79
N ILE A 41 0.68 -1.27 21.21
CA ILE A 41 1.48 -0.10 21.62
C ILE A 41 0.70 1.19 21.36
N ALA A 42 0.16 1.36 20.15
CA ALA A 42 -0.58 2.53 19.75
C ALA A 42 -1.81 2.79 20.65
N ARG A 43 -2.51 1.71 21.05
CA ARG A 43 -3.75 1.83 21.83
C ARG A 43 -3.52 1.86 23.34
N TYR A 44 -2.65 1.01 23.88
CA TYR A 44 -2.54 0.77 25.33
C TYR A 44 -1.20 1.21 25.94
N ARG A 45 -0.31 1.83 25.19
CA ARG A 45 0.99 2.36 25.67
C ARG A 45 1.22 3.83 25.26
N LYS A 46 0.13 4.57 25.03
CA LYS A 46 0.15 6.00 24.61
C LYS A 46 1.01 6.87 25.51
N GLU A 47 0.85 6.77 26.82
CA GLU A 47 1.62 7.53 27.81
C GLU A 47 3.13 7.31 27.69
N MET A 48 3.54 6.10 27.36
CA MET A 48 4.96 5.76 27.21
C MET A 48 5.54 6.29 25.91
N THR A 49 4.73 6.30 24.82
CA THR A 49 5.16 6.69 23.47
C THR A 49 4.87 8.15 23.15
N GLY A 50 4.07 8.85 23.98
CA GLY A 50 3.58 10.20 23.69
C GLY A 50 2.58 10.21 22.54
N SER A 51 1.63 9.27 22.59
CA SER A 51 0.48 9.16 21.69
C SER A 51 0.83 8.91 20.21
N LEU A 52 1.91 8.18 19.94
CA LEU A 52 2.24 7.76 18.57
C LEU A 52 1.19 6.76 18.08
N ASP A 53 0.75 6.98 16.85
CA ASP A 53 -0.16 6.08 16.14
C ASP A 53 0.56 4.88 15.49
N GLU A 54 -0.22 3.98 14.91
CA GLU A 54 0.29 2.75 14.29
C GLU A 54 1.25 3.04 13.12
N VAL A 55 0.97 4.11 12.34
CA VAL A 55 1.80 4.50 11.19
C VAL A 55 3.15 5.03 11.66
N GLN A 56 3.15 5.88 12.68
CA GLN A 56 4.37 6.45 13.27
C GLN A 56 5.24 5.39 13.94
N ILE A 57 4.61 4.45 14.65
CA ILE A 57 5.34 3.32 15.28
C ILE A 57 5.99 2.45 14.23
N ARG A 58 5.29 2.14 13.14
CA ARG A 58 5.82 1.36 12.02
C ARG A 58 6.93 2.09 11.27
N GLU A 59 6.80 3.40 11.07
CA GLU A 59 7.88 4.21 10.47
C GLU A 59 9.19 4.09 11.25
N ILE A 60 9.10 4.16 12.58
CA ILE A 60 10.25 3.99 13.47
C ILE A 60 10.85 2.58 13.32
N GLU A 61 10.03 1.55 13.34
CA GLU A 61 10.44 0.15 13.17
C GLU A 61 11.14 -0.09 11.83
N GLU A 62 10.52 0.31 10.73
CA GLU A 62 11.06 0.14 9.37
C GLU A 62 12.37 0.91 9.19
N ARG A 63 12.47 2.12 9.76
CA ARG A 63 13.68 2.92 9.67
C ARG A 63 14.82 2.32 10.47
N TYR A 64 14.56 1.83 11.68
CA TYR A 64 15.54 1.12 12.48
C TYR A 64 16.07 -0.13 11.75
N ALA A 65 15.17 -0.94 11.19
CA ALA A 65 15.53 -2.15 10.45
C ALA A 65 16.39 -1.82 9.21
N TYR A 66 16.05 -0.75 8.47
CA TYR A 66 16.84 -0.30 7.33
C TYR A 66 18.28 0.08 7.76
N LEU A 67 18.42 0.91 8.79
CA LEU A 67 19.75 1.35 9.27
C LEU A 67 20.56 0.21 9.88
N GLU A 68 19.90 -0.72 10.55
CA GLU A 68 20.56 -1.94 11.03
C GLU A 68 21.14 -2.76 9.86
N ASN A 69 20.39 -2.94 8.79
CA ASN A 69 20.84 -3.62 7.59
C ASN A 69 21.98 -2.86 6.90
N LEU A 70 21.90 -1.53 6.85
CA LEU A 70 22.99 -0.70 6.32
C LEU A 70 24.27 -0.87 7.11
N GLU A 71 24.23 -0.81 8.45
CA GLU A 71 25.40 -0.97 9.31
C GLU A 71 25.98 -2.40 9.23
N LYS A 72 25.13 -3.42 9.18
CA LYS A 72 25.57 -4.81 8.91
C LYS A 72 26.30 -4.91 7.58
N ARG A 73 25.78 -4.27 6.53
CA ARG A 73 26.40 -4.27 5.20
C ARG A 73 27.73 -3.52 5.17
N LYS A 74 27.84 -2.37 5.84
CA LYS A 74 29.12 -1.65 5.99
C LYS A 74 30.17 -2.54 6.63
N THR A 75 29.83 -3.16 7.74
CA THR A 75 30.74 -4.08 8.47
C THR A 75 31.20 -5.25 7.59
N GLU A 76 30.24 -5.85 6.85
CA GLU A 76 30.56 -6.94 5.92
C GLU A 76 31.50 -6.48 4.80
N VAL A 77 31.23 -5.33 4.20
CA VAL A 77 32.05 -4.78 3.10
C VAL A 77 33.46 -4.44 3.59
N ILE A 78 33.60 -3.81 4.75
CA ILE A 78 34.92 -3.53 5.37
C ILE A 78 35.70 -4.83 5.55
N ARG A 79 35.09 -5.86 6.15
CA ARG A 79 35.69 -7.18 6.32
C ARG A 79 36.14 -7.80 4.99
N LEU A 80 35.28 -7.78 3.98
CA LEU A 80 35.58 -8.36 2.66
C LEU A 80 36.71 -7.65 1.91
N ILE A 81 36.90 -6.34 2.13
CA ILE A 81 38.01 -5.58 1.56
C ILE A 81 39.30 -5.81 2.35
N ASP A 82 39.21 -5.89 3.68
CA ASP A 82 40.35 -6.18 4.57
C ASP A 82 40.91 -7.57 4.30
N GLU A 83 40.08 -8.59 4.13
CA GLU A 83 40.50 -9.96 3.74
C GLU A 83 41.28 -9.99 2.42
N GLN A 84 41.11 -9.00 1.55
CA GLN A 84 41.90 -8.83 0.32
C GLN A 84 43.19 -8.04 0.54
N GLY A 85 43.45 -7.54 1.77
CA GLY A 85 44.58 -6.67 2.09
C GLY A 85 44.58 -5.31 1.38
N LYS A 86 43.37 -4.82 1.04
CA LYS A 86 43.17 -3.58 0.26
C LYS A 86 42.44 -2.48 1.03
N LEU A 87 42.11 -2.72 2.30
CA LEU A 87 41.45 -1.72 3.13
C LEU A 87 42.45 -0.63 3.51
N THR A 88 42.08 0.62 3.27
CA THR A 88 42.83 1.79 3.73
C THR A 88 42.00 2.56 4.76
N PRO A 89 42.64 3.34 5.67
CA PRO A 89 41.90 4.14 6.66
C PRO A 89 40.90 5.13 6.00
N GLU A 90 41.25 5.70 4.86
CA GLU A 90 40.38 6.62 4.13
C GLU A 90 39.17 5.91 3.58
N LEU A 91 39.33 4.72 2.98
CA LEU A 91 38.22 3.91 2.45
C LEU A 91 37.29 3.43 3.56
N GLU A 92 37.86 2.98 4.68
CA GLU A 92 37.09 2.60 5.86
C GLU A 92 36.23 3.77 6.38
N ALA A 93 36.83 4.98 6.43
CA ALA A 93 36.11 6.18 6.82
C ALA A 93 35.00 6.53 5.83
N GLU A 94 35.23 6.44 4.50
CA GLU A 94 34.21 6.70 3.47
C GLU A 94 33.05 5.68 3.57
N ILE A 95 33.34 4.39 3.79
CA ILE A 95 32.30 3.36 3.97
C ILE A 95 31.49 3.63 5.25
N THR A 96 32.18 3.94 6.35
CA THR A 96 31.52 4.20 7.65
C THR A 96 30.61 5.43 7.57
N GLN A 97 30.99 6.47 6.83
CA GLN A 97 30.22 7.70 6.67
C GLN A 97 29.08 7.57 5.65
N ALA A 98 29.01 6.50 4.86
CA ALA A 98 27.95 6.30 3.88
C ALA A 98 26.58 6.28 4.58
N VAL A 99 25.62 7.02 4.04
CA VAL A 99 24.23 7.13 4.57
C VAL A 99 23.20 6.33 3.76
N LYS A 100 23.61 5.81 2.60
CA LYS A 100 22.76 5.02 1.71
C LYS A 100 23.45 3.73 1.29
N MET A 101 22.68 2.66 1.14
CA MET A 101 23.16 1.38 0.66
C MET A 101 23.93 1.49 -0.67
N GLN A 102 23.43 2.31 -1.60
CA GLN A 102 24.06 2.53 -2.91
C GLN A 102 25.48 3.10 -2.79
N GLN A 103 25.73 3.97 -1.82
CA GLN A 103 27.07 4.53 -1.58
C GLN A 103 28.04 3.44 -1.13
N VAL A 104 27.58 2.54 -0.25
CA VAL A 104 28.38 1.38 0.22
C VAL A 104 28.70 0.46 -0.95
N GLU A 105 27.72 0.15 -1.80
CA GLU A 105 27.92 -0.71 -2.98
C GLU A 105 28.86 -0.07 -4.01
N ASP A 106 28.79 1.24 -4.24
CA ASP A 106 29.70 1.95 -5.15
C ASP A 106 31.14 1.91 -4.63
N LEU A 107 31.36 2.07 -3.31
CA LEU A 107 32.70 1.97 -2.70
C LEU A 107 33.23 0.54 -2.72
N TYR A 108 32.36 -0.47 -2.57
CA TYR A 108 32.75 -1.88 -2.62
C TYR A 108 32.99 -2.39 -4.04
N ARG A 109 32.43 -1.74 -5.07
CA ARG A 109 32.43 -2.20 -6.46
C ARG A 109 33.82 -2.59 -7.01
N PRO A 110 34.92 -1.83 -6.78
CA PRO A 110 36.26 -2.20 -7.25
C PRO A 110 36.79 -3.50 -6.63
N TYR A 111 36.30 -3.89 -5.47
CA TYR A 111 36.76 -5.02 -4.65
C TYR A 111 35.87 -6.25 -4.75
N LYS A 112 34.68 -6.07 -5.34
CA LYS A 112 33.70 -7.15 -5.50
C LYS A 112 34.23 -8.20 -6.47
N GLN A 113 34.15 -9.47 -6.07
CA GLN A 113 34.46 -10.57 -6.98
C GLN A 113 33.55 -10.52 -8.20
N LYS A 114 34.16 -10.30 -9.37
CA LYS A 114 33.46 -10.26 -10.66
C LYS A 114 33.65 -11.60 -11.38
N ARG A 115 32.71 -11.92 -12.27
CA ARG A 115 32.94 -12.97 -13.27
C ARG A 115 34.13 -12.55 -14.13
N ARG A 116 34.84 -13.53 -14.73
CA ARG A 116 35.99 -13.29 -15.60
C ARG A 116 35.63 -12.29 -16.71
N THR A 117 36.12 -11.06 -16.57
CA THR A 117 35.91 -9.94 -17.51
C THR A 117 37.06 -9.85 -18.48
N LYS A 118 36.91 -9.09 -19.59
CA LYS A 118 38.04 -8.80 -20.49
C LYS A 118 39.19 -8.09 -19.75
N ALA A 119 38.87 -7.21 -18.81
CA ALA A 119 39.87 -6.57 -17.96
C ALA A 119 40.59 -7.59 -17.05
N THR A 120 39.88 -8.56 -16.48
CA THR A 120 40.47 -9.65 -15.69
C THR A 120 41.45 -10.45 -16.54
N ILE A 121 41.05 -10.84 -17.77
CA ILE A 121 41.91 -11.55 -18.73
C ILE A 121 43.14 -10.72 -19.06
N ALA A 122 42.98 -9.42 -19.31
CA ALA A 122 44.09 -8.52 -19.57
C ALA A 122 45.07 -8.39 -18.38
N LYS A 123 44.58 -8.39 -17.15
CA LYS A 123 45.40 -8.42 -15.92
C LYS A 123 46.17 -9.74 -15.79
N GLU A 124 45.51 -10.88 -16.07
CA GLU A 124 46.14 -12.22 -16.12
C GLU A 124 47.29 -12.29 -17.13
N LYS A 125 47.12 -11.58 -18.27
CA LYS A 125 48.13 -11.43 -19.31
C LYS A 125 49.29 -10.46 -18.92
N GLY A 126 49.20 -9.84 -17.74
CA GLY A 126 50.26 -8.97 -17.21
C GLY A 126 50.23 -7.54 -17.77
N LEU A 127 49.07 -7.06 -18.30
CA LEU A 127 48.93 -5.75 -18.95
C LEU A 127 48.57 -4.60 -17.97
N GLU A 128 48.40 -4.89 -16.68
CA GLU A 128 48.10 -3.85 -15.66
C GLU A 128 49.16 -2.76 -15.56
N PRO A 129 50.49 -3.05 -15.61
CA PRO A 129 51.51 -2.00 -15.57
C PRO A 129 51.43 -1.07 -16.81
N LEU A 130 51.10 -1.60 -17.99
CA LEU A 130 50.89 -0.78 -19.19
C LEU A 130 49.69 0.16 -19.01
N ALA A 131 48.57 -0.34 -18.47
CA ALA A 131 47.40 0.48 -18.16
C ALA A 131 47.76 1.61 -17.17
N LYS A 132 48.54 1.32 -16.13
CA LYS A 132 49.00 2.31 -15.16
C LYS A 132 49.93 3.35 -15.78
N TRP A 133 50.82 2.93 -16.68
CA TRP A 133 51.75 3.82 -17.39
C TRP A 133 50.94 4.79 -18.31
N LEU A 134 49.97 4.29 -19.07
CA LEU A 134 49.11 5.12 -19.90
C LEU A 134 48.34 6.17 -19.07
N MET A 135 47.87 5.79 -17.90
CA MET A 135 47.15 6.70 -16.99
C MET A 135 48.02 7.76 -16.32
N GLN A 136 49.35 7.56 -16.28
CA GLN A 136 50.31 8.57 -15.78
C GLN A 136 50.48 9.73 -16.75
N LEU A 137 50.06 9.60 -18.02
CA LEU A 137 50.09 10.63 -19.05
C LEU A 137 51.51 11.23 -19.22
N THR A 138 52.52 10.39 -19.30
CA THR A 138 53.89 10.76 -19.53
C THR A 138 54.16 11.16 -20.98
N ASP A 139 55.31 11.74 -21.27
CA ASP A 139 55.71 12.16 -22.62
C ASP A 139 56.28 10.99 -23.46
N GLY A 140 56.23 9.74 -22.95
CA GLY A 140 56.74 8.56 -23.66
C GLY A 140 55.81 8.16 -24.83
N GLU A 141 56.41 7.54 -25.83
CA GLU A 141 55.67 7.06 -27.01
C GLU A 141 54.89 5.78 -26.69
N VAL A 142 53.58 5.78 -26.95
CA VAL A 142 52.63 4.70 -26.58
C VAL A 142 52.99 3.38 -27.26
N GLN A 143 53.32 3.42 -28.53
CA GLN A 143 53.65 2.20 -29.30
C GLN A 143 54.89 1.49 -28.75
N SER A 144 55.95 2.25 -28.54
CA SER A 144 57.23 1.71 -28.00
C SER A 144 57.06 1.14 -26.59
N GLU A 145 56.21 1.74 -25.79
CA GLU A 145 55.90 1.19 -24.44
C GLU A 145 55.12 -0.11 -24.53
N ALA A 146 54.08 -0.15 -25.41
CA ALA A 146 53.26 -1.34 -25.60
C ALA A 146 54.02 -2.55 -26.14
N GLU A 147 55.02 -2.34 -26.99
CA GLU A 147 55.87 -3.41 -27.52
C GLU A 147 56.62 -4.20 -26.44
N LYS A 148 56.90 -3.57 -25.27
CA LYS A 148 57.55 -4.24 -24.12
C LYS A 148 56.68 -5.34 -23.48
N TYR A 149 55.40 -5.32 -23.74
CA TYR A 149 54.41 -6.25 -23.17
C TYR A 149 54.02 -7.38 -24.13
N ILE A 150 54.68 -7.48 -25.30
CA ILE A 150 54.49 -8.59 -26.23
C ILE A 150 55.07 -9.84 -25.59
N ASP A 151 54.20 -10.83 -25.33
CA ASP A 151 54.57 -12.09 -24.70
C ASP A 151 53.68 -13.22 -25.23
N LYS A 152 54.25 -14.08 -26.04
CA LYS A 152 53.55 -15.21 -26.66
C LYS A 152 53.05 -16.23 -25.63
N GLU A 153 53.76 -16.40 -24.51
CA GLU A 153 53.38 -17.34 -23.45
C GLU A 153 52.13 -16.85 -22.75
N LYS A 154 51.94 -15.52 -22.68
CA LYS A 154 50.76 -14.87 -22.13
C LYS A 154 49.72 -14.53 -23.17
N GLU A 155 49.86 -15.07 -24.38
CA GLU A 155 48.92 -14.81 -25.50
C GLU A 155 48.79 -13.32 -25.86
N VAL A 156 49.87 -12.56 -25.82
CA VAL A 156 49.96 -11.17 -26.29
C VAL A 156 50.89 -11.14 -27.48
N SER A 157 50.30 -11.12 -28.68
CA SER A 157 51.08 -11.32 -29.91
C SER A 157 51.48 -10.01 -30.61
N SER A 158 50.88 -8.88 -30.22
CA SER A 158 51.21 -7.56 -30.80
C SER A 158 51.06 -6.43 -29.79
N ALA A 159 51.63 -5.28 -30.08
CA ALA A 159 51.42 -4.06 -29.31
C ALA A 159 49.96 -3.60 -29.30
N GLU A 160 49.23 -3.84 -30.39
CA GLU A 160 47.78 -3.54 -30.47
C GLU A 160 46.99 -4.38 -29.49
N GLU A 161 47.27 -5.68 -29.34
CA GLU A 161 46.65 -6.55 -28.35
C GLU A 161 47.00 -6.10 -26.92
N ALA A 162 48.24 -5.68 -26.65
CA ALA A 162 48.65 -5.13 -25.37
C ALA A 162 47.86 -3.84 -25.05
N LEU A 163 47.74 -2.93 -26.03
CA LEU A 163 46.96 -1.71 -25.89
C LEU A 163 45.47 -1.98 -25.69
N HIS A 164 44.90 -2.93 -26.43
CA HIS A 164 43.49 -3.31 -26.25
C HIS A 164 43.25 -3.89 -24.85
N GLY A 165 44.15 -4.72 -24.33
CA GLY A 165 44.05 -5.19 -22.95
C GLY A 165 44.17 -4.06 -21.90
N ALA A 166 45.12 -3.13 -22.13
CA ALA A 166 45.25 -1.94 -21.28
C ALA A 166 43.99 -1.05 -21.32
N HIS A 167 43.37 -0.89 -22.49
CA HIS A 167 42.12 -0.18 -22.67
C HIS A 167 40.98 -0.80 -21.84
N GLU A 168 40.80 -2.13 -21.88
CA GLU A 168 39.78 -2.83 -21.07
C GLU A 168 40.01 -2.64 -19.56
N ILE A 169 41.28 -2.64 -19.12
CA ILE A 169 41.65 -2.38 -17.71
C ILE A 169 41.29 -0.94 -17.31
N ILE A 170 41.66 0.06 -18.13
CA ILE A 170 41.35 1.48 -17.88
C ILE A 170 39.84 1.70 -17.88
N ALA A 171 39.12 1.15 -18.86
CA ALA A 171 37.67 1.26 -18.94
C ALA A 171 36.97 0.69 -17.71
N GLU A 172 37.44 -0.47 -17.21
CA GLU A 172 36.91 -1.05 -15.96
C GLU A 172 37.22 -0.17 -14.73
N GLN A 173 38.46 0.33 -14.60
CA GLN A 173 38.85 1.20 -13.48
C GLN A 173 38.01 2.49 -13.44
N VAL A 174 37.77 3.11 -14.59
CA VAL A 174 36.93 4.30 -14.70
C VAL A 174 35.49 3.97 -14.30
N SER A 175 34.95 2.85 -14.77
CA SER A 175 33.59 2.44 -14.48
C SER A 175 33.35 2.10 -13.00
N ASP A 176 34.40 1.66 -12.30
CA ASP A 176 34.32 1.28 -10.88
C ASP A 176 34.60 2.47 -9.93
N ASN A 177 34.95 3.63 -10.46
CA ASN A 177 35.23 4.80 -9.63
C ASN A 177 33.96 5.38 -9.01
N ALA A 178 33.84 5.26 -7.69
CA ALA A 178 32.67 5.71 -6.94
C ALA A 178 32.39 7.22 -7.11
N LYS A 179 33.43 8.06 -7.18
CA LYS A 179 33.28 9.53 -7.34
C LYS A 179 32.69 9.88 -8.71
N PHE A 180 33.17 9.22 -9.77
CA PHE A 180 32.63 9.42 -11.12
C PHE A 180 31.18 8.97 -11.20
N ARG A 181 30.86 7.81 -10.67
CA ARG A 181 29.48 7.28 -10.63
C ARG A 181 28.55 8.21 -9.87
N THR A 182 28.94 8.67 -8.69
CA THR A 182 28.14 9.57 -7.87
C THR A 182 27.85 10.88 -8.60
N TRP A 183 28.87 11.48 -9.23
CA TRP A 183 28.69 12.72 -9.98
C TRP A 183 27.80 12.51 -11.20
N ILE A 184 28.06 11.49 -12.02
CA ILE A 184 27.27 11.20 -13.23
C ILE A 184 25.81 10.89 -12.87
N ARG A 185 25.57 10.10 -11.81
CA ARG A 185 24.22 9.82 -11.31
C ARG A 185 23.50 11.10 -10.92
N SER A 186 24.15 11.96 -10.13
CA SER A 186 23.60 13.24 -9.72
C SER A 186 23.34 14.18 -10.91
N TYR A 187 24.26 14.22 -11.87
CA TYR A 187 24.09 15.00 -13.09
C TYR A 187 22.91 14.51 -13.92
N THR A 188 22.82 13.20 -14.16
CA THR A 188 21.70 12.58 -14.90
C THR A 188 20.36 12.83 -14.22
N TYR A 189 20.28 12.70 -12.90
CA TYR A 189 19.06 12.97 -12.15
C TYR A 189 18.61 14.44 -12.27
N ASN A 190 19.55 15.39 -12.12
CA ASN A 190 19.22 16.81 -12.06
C ASN A 190 19.08 17.48 -13.44
N LYS A 191 19.78 16.98 -14.47
CA LYS A 191 19.86 17.61 -15.79
C LYS A 191 19.33 16.72 -16.92
N GLY A 192 19.15 15.45 -16.68
CA GLY A 192 18.63 14.50 -17.66
C GLY A 192 17.13 14.67 -17.87
N MET A 193 16.67 14.22 -19.04
CA MET A 193 15.26 14.11 -19.42
C MET A 193 14.86 12.64 -19.40
N TYR A 194 13.73 12.34 -18.80
CA TYR A 194 13.03 11.07 -18.93
C TYR A 194 12.22 11.13 -20.22
N VAL A 195 12.53 10.24 -21.15
CA VAL A 195 11.92 10.24 -22.49
C VAL A 195 11.18 8.93 -22.70
N SER A 196 9.97 9.03 -23.23
CA SER A 196 9.16 7.89 -23.66
C SER A 196 8.73 8.10 -25.11
N ASN A 197 8.99 7.13 -25.95
CA ASN A 197 8.60 7.12 -27.36
C ASN A 197 7.74 5.88 -27.64
N VAL A 198 6.83 5.99 -28.61
CA VAL A 198 6.10 4.82 -29.08
C VAL A 198 7.06 3.83 -29.77
N LYS A 199 6.93 2.57 -29.44
CA LYS A 199 7.64 1.45 -30.09
C LYS A 199 6.73 0.72 -31.05
N ASP A 200 5.48 0.44 -30.63
CA ASP A 200 4.46 -0.21 -31.45
C ASP A 200 3.08 0.42 -31.17
N GLU A 201 2.67 1.35 -32.06
CA GLU A 201 1.36 2.01 -31.94
C GLU A 201 0.18 1.07 -32.21
N GLN A 202 0.40 0.03 -33.04
CA GLN A 202 -0.67 -0.91 -33.39
C GLN A 202 -1.03 -1.84 -32.24
N ALA A 203 -0.11 -2.07 -31.30
CA ALA A 203 -0.36 -2.82 -30.09
C ALA A 203 -1.25 -2.08 -29.08
N ASP A 204 -1.32 -0.74 -29.16
CA ASP A 204 -2.19 0.08 -28.32
C ASP A 204 -3.56 0.36 -28.98
N GLU A 205 -4.34 -0.69 -29.24
CA GLU A 205 -5.64 -0.60 -29.92
C GLU A 205 -6.61 0.43 -29.28
N LYS A 206 -6.45 0.70 -27.98
CA LYS A 206 -7.33 1.59 -27.21
C LYS A 206 -6.75 2.99 -26.99
N GLY A 207 -5.52 3.24 -27.44
CA GLY A 207 -4.82 4.51 -27.23
C GLY A 207 -4.57 4.83 -25.74
N VAL A 208 -4.33 3.81 -24.92
CA VAL A 208 -4.12 3.95 -23.47
C VAL A 208 -2.86 4.75 -23.18
N TYR A 209 -1.82 4.59 -24.00
CA TYR A 209 -0.51 5.20 -23.84
C TYR A 209 -0.25 6.39 -24.78
N GLU A 210 -1.25 6.85 -25.54
CA GLU A 210 -1.13 7.92 -26.54
C GLU A 210 -0.39 9.16 -26.01
N MET A 211 -0.63 9.55 -24.74
CA MET A 211 0.02 10.70 -24.10
C MET A 211 1.52 10.51 -23.83
N TYR A 212 2.03 9.28 -23.96
CA TYR A 212 3.43 8.92 -23.74
C TYR A 212 4.18 8.54 -25.02
N TYR A 213 3.57 8.70 -26.21
CA TYR A 213 4.18 8.36 -27.50
C TYR A 213 5.33 9.27 -27.89
N ASP A 214 5.26 10.52 -27.48
CA ASP A 214 6.33 11.52 -27.63
C ASP A 214 6.35 12.38 -26.35
N PHE A 215 6.90 11.81 -25.29
CA PHE A 215 6.88 12.40 -23.97
C PHE A 215 8.30 12.64 -23.46
N ALA A 216 8.55 13.83 -22.92
CA ALA A 216 9.82 14.16 -22.28
C ALA A 216 9.60 15.09 -21.08
N GLU A 217 10.19 14.73 -19.94
CA GLU A 217 10.13 15.53 -18.72
C GLU A 217 11.45 15.41 -17.93
N PRO A 218 11.90 16.46 -17.21
CA PRO A 218 13.10 16.34 -16.36
C PRO A 218 12.99 15.19 -15.38
N VAL A 219 14.03 14.37 -15.26
CA VAL A 219 14.05 13.17 -14.42
C VAL A 219 13.60 13.47 -12.99
N HIS A 220 14.12 14.56 -12.40
CA HIS A 220 13.79 14.96 -11.02
C HIS A 220 12.36 15.47 -10.82
N LYS A 221 11.61 15.72 -11.91
CA LYS A 221 10.19 16.16 -11.85
C LYS A 221 9.20 15.05 -12.15
N MET A 222 9.69 13.86 -12.50
CA MET A 222 8.81 12.73 -12.77
C MET A 222 7.93 12.39 -11.57
N VAL A 223 6.64 12.24 -11.83
CA VAL A 223 5.62 11.85 -10.82
C VAL A 223 5.26 10.38 -10.94
N SER A 224 4.83 9.79 -9.82
CA SER A 224 4.67 8.35 -9.66
C SER A 224 3.75 7.72 -10.70
N HIS A 225 2.59 8.29 -10.98
CA HIS A 225 1.63 7.72 -11.94
C HIS A 225 2.20 7.66 -13.37
N ARG A 226 3.03 8.63 -13.77
CA ARG A 226 3.69 8.63 -15.10
C ARG A 226 4.75 7.54 -15.19
N ILE A 227 5.50 7.33 -14.10
CA ILE A 227 6.49 6.26 -14.03
C ILE A 227 5.81 4.90 -14.13
N LEU A 228 4.73 4.66 -13.37
CA LEU A 228 3.99 3.40 -13.42
C LEU A 228 3.33 3.17 -14.77
N ALA A 229 2.74 4.21 -15.37
CA ALA A 229 2.14 4.12 -16.71
C ALA A 229 3.17 3.78 -17.78
N THR A 230 4.31 4.48 -17.81
CA THR A 230 5.37 4.23 -18.80
C THR A 230 6.08 2.90 -18.59
N ASN A 231 6.27 2.46 -17.34
CA ASN A 231 6.80 1.13 -17.03
C ASN A 231 5.86 0.02 -17.53
N ARG A 232 4.52 0.19 -17.37
CA ARG A 232 3.54 -0.75 -17.92
C ARG A 232 3.58 -0.76 -19.43
N GLY A 233 3.58 0.40 -20.10
CA GLY A 233 3.65 0.50 -21.55
C GLY A 233 4.93 -0.10 -22.13
N GLU A 234 6.07 0.01 -21.43
CA GLU A 234 7.31 -0.64 -21.80
C GLU A 234 7.25 -2.17 -21.63
N LYS A 235 6.64 -2.64 -20.52
CA LYS A 235 6.42 -4.07 -20.25
C LYS A 235 5.48 -4.72 -21.28
N GLU A 236 4.52 -3.98 -21.78
CA GLU A 236 3.58 -4.38 -22.84
C GLU A 236 4.19 -4.20 -24.26
N ASP A 237 5.44 -3.78 -24.36
CA ASP A 237 6.19 -3.58 -25.59
C ASP A 237 5.65 -2.46 -26.51
N ILE A 238 4.79 -1.59 -25.96
CA ILE A 238 4.18 -0.44 -26.66
C ILE A 238 5.08 0.78 -26.64
N LEU A 239 5.77 1.02 -25.50
CA LEU A 239 6.64 2.16 -25.29
C LEU A 239 8.11 1.76 -25.23
N LYS A 240 9.00 2.70 -25.53
CA LYS A 240 10.43 2.65 -25.26
C LYS A 240 10.81 3.82 -24.36
N VAL A 241 11.38 3.50 -23.19
CA VAL A 241 11.74 4.49 -22.18
C VAL A 241 13.24 4.54 -21.99
N PHE A 242 13.81 5.75 -21.94
CA PHE A 242 15.24 5.97 -21.74
C PHE A 242 15.51 7.37 -21.19
N PHE A 243 16.75 7.61 -20.71
CA PHE A 243 17.18 8.94 -20.31
C PHE A 243 18.00 9.60 -21.43
N GLN A 244 17.63 10.82 -21.73
CA GLN A 244 18.41 11.70 -22.59
C GLN A 244 19.21 12.66 -21.71
N VAL A 245 20.52 12.68 -21.89
CA VAL A 245 21.44 13.53 -21.11
C VAL A 245 22.48 14.16 -22.02
N ASP A 246 23.02 15.31 -21.62
CA ASP A 246 24.15 15.93 -22.32
C ASP A 246 25.43 15.12 -22.08
N GLU A 247 25.71 14.19 -23.03
CA GLU A 247 26.88 13.34 -23.02
C GLU A 247 28.18 14.15 -23.09
N ALA A 248 28.18 15.26 -23.85
CA ALA A 248 29.38 16.09 -23.98
C ALA A 248 29.80 16.69 -22.64
N ALA A 249 28.85 17.15 -21.83
CA ALA A 249 29.12 17.64 -20.48
C ALA A 249 29.69 16.58 -19.54
N ILE A 250 29.20 15.35 -19.64
CA ILE A 250 29.69 14.21 -18.84
C ILE A 250 31.13 13.85 -19.26
N LEU A 251 31.37 13.76 -20.56
CA LEU A 251 32.70 13.46 -21.08
C LEU A 251 33.71 14.57 -20.77
N ALA A 252 33.29 15.83 -20.83
CA ALA A 252 34.13 16.95 -20.42
C ALA A 252 34.46 16.94 -18.90
N TYR A 253 33.53 16.48 -18.07
CA TYR A 253 33.81 16.22 -16.65
C TYR A 253 34.87 15.13 -16.48
N LEU A 254 34.72 13.98 -17.14
CA LEU A 254 35.66 12.87 -17.05
C LEU A 254 37.05 13.30 -17.58
N ASP A 255 37.11 14.05 -18.71
CA ASP A 255 38.34 14.55 -19.25
C ASP A 255 39.12 15.38 -18.21
N ARG A 256 38.44 16.35 -17.57
CA ARG A 256 39.06 17.20 -16.54
C ARG A 256 39.55 16.43 -15.33
N GLN A 257 38.86 15.32 -14.97
CA GLN A 257 39.25 14.51 -13.83
C GLN A 257 40.40 13.55 -14.16
N ILE A 258 40.43 12.98 -15.35
CA ILE A 258 41.36 11.91 -15.75
C ILE A 258 42.58 12.47 -16.50
N VAL A 259 42.38 13.32 -17.49
CA VAL A 259 43.46 13.82 -18.38
C VAL A 259 44.13 15.06 -17.80
N LYS A 260 45.12 14.84 -16.92
CA LYS A 260 45.85 15.95 -16.27
C LYS A 260 46.92 16.56 -17.17
N ASN A 261 47.43 15.82 -18.16
CA ASN A 261 48.36 16.28 -19.16
C ASN A 261 47.79 16.03 -20.57
N PRO A 262 47.03 17.02 -21.14
CA PRO A 262 46.43 16.85 -22.47
C PRO A 262 47.44 16.73 -23.61
N ALA A 263 48.70 17.18 -23.41
CA ALA A 263 49.77 17.11 -24.40
C ALA A 263 50.46 15.72 -24.48
N SER A 264 50.23 14.85 -23.50
CA SER A 264 50.78 13.49 -23.48
C SER A 264 50.33 12.67 -24.68
N PRO A 265 51.22 11.91 -25.34
CA PRO A 265 50.80 10.95 -26.41
C PRO A 265 49.77 9.92 -25.94
N SER A 266 49.71 9.59 -24.65
CA SER A 266 48.72 8.67 -24.08
C SER A 266 47.34 9.30 -23.93
N SER A 267 47.20 10.61 -24.03
CA SER A 267 45.95 11.33 -23.74
C SER A 267 44.77 10.90 -24.65
N SER A 268 45.02 10.72 -25.93
CA SER A 268 43.99 10.25 -26.88
C SER A 268 43.50 8.85 -26.52
N PHE A 269 44.44 7.98 -26.19
CA PHE A 269 44.13 6.58 -25.81
C PHE A 269 43.30 6.50 -24.51
N VAL A 270 43.66 7.28 -23.51
CA VAL A 270 42.93 7.37 -22.25
C VAL A 270 41.54 7.95 -22.49
N ARG A 271 41.40 8.94 -23.42
CA ARG A 271 40.08 9.46 -23.81
C ARG A 271 39.19 8.41 -24.44
N GLU A 272 39.68 7.62 -25.36
CA GLU A 272 38.94 6.51 -25.96
C GLU A 272 38.49 5.52 -24.88
N ALA A 273 39.36 5.17 -23.95
CA ALA A 273 39.07 4.23 -22.88
C ALA A 273 37.97 4.72 -21.92
N TYR A 274 37.97 5.98 -21.47
CA TYR A 274 36.92 6.49 -20.60
C TYR A 274 35.61 6.77 -21.36
N GLN A 275 35.63 7.14 -22.62
CA GLN A 275 34.44 7.29 -23.45
C GLN A 275 33.75 5.93 -23.65
N ASP A 276 34.53 4.90 -23.95
CA ASP A 276 34.03 3.53 -24.02
C ASP A 276 33.49 3.03 -22.65
N SER A 277 34.22 3.34 -21.57
CA SER A 277 33.76 3.06 -20.20
C SER A 277 32.39 3.68 -19.91
N TYR A 278 32.22 4.93 -20.28
CA TYR A 278 30.94 5.63 -20.10
C TYR A 278 29.80 4.93 -20.88
N LYS A 279 29.98 4.73 -22.18
CA LYS A 279 28.94 4.19 -23.07
C LYS A 279 28.59 2.75 -22.72
N ARG A 280 29.60 1.92 -22.48
CA ARG A 280 29.42 0.47 -22.31
C ARG A 280 29.07 0.06 -20.88
N PHE A 281 29.58 0.77 -19.87
CA PHE A 281 29.44 0.36 -18.48
C PHE A 281 28.69 1.37 -17.60
N ILE A 282 29.04 2.66 -17.64
CA ILE A 282 28.52 3.65 -16.69
C ILE A 282 27.09 4.06 -17.05
N GLN A 283 26.86 4.52 -18.26
CA GLN A 283 25.55 5.00 -18.73
C GLN A 283 24.44 3.97 -18.53
N PRO A 284 24.55 2.70 -19.01
CA PRO A 284 23.50 1.70 -18.82
C PRO A 284 23.27 1.32 -17.37
N ALA A 285 24.32 1.36 -16.54
CA ALA A 285 24.22 1.07 -15.12
C ALA A 285 23.49 2.19 -14.36
N ILE A 286 23.89 3.45 -14.58
CA ILE A 286 23.28 4.62 -13.94
C ILE A 286 21.82 4.76 -14.37
N GLU A 287 21.52 4.54 -15.65
CA GLU A 287 20.13 4.58 -16.14
C GLU A 287 19.27 3.54 -15.41
N ARG A 288 19.74 2.31 -15.31
CA ARG A 288 19.04 1.23 -14.59
C ARG A 288 18.88 1.55 -13.10
N GLU A 289 19.93 2.06 -12.45
CA GLU A 289 19.89 2.45 -11.03
C GLU A 289 18.86 3.55 -10.78
N LEU A 290 18.86 4.63 -11.57
CA LEU A 290 17.90 5.72 -11.44
C LEU A 290 16.48 5.30 -11.80
N ARG A 291 16.29 4.44 -12.82
CA ARG A 291 14.96 3.90 -13.15
C ARG A 291 14.41 3.05 -12.00
N ASN A 292 15.25 2.23 -11.37
CA ASN A 292 14.85 1.45 -10.21
C ASN A 292 14.47 2.36 -9.03
N GLU A 293 15.29 3.39 -8.73
CA GLU A 293 15.00 4.35 -7.66
C GLU A 293 13.67 5.10 -7.90
N LEU A 294 13.41 5.55 -9.13
CA LEU A 294 12.16 6.19 -9.51
C LEU A 294 10.96 5.23 -9.39
N THR A 295 11.15 3.97 -9.80
CA THR A 295 10.11 2.94 -9.70
C THR A 295 9.80 2.60 -8.24
N GLU A 296 10.82 2.39 -7.41
CA GLU A 296 10.64 2.14 -5.97
C GLU A 296 9.88 3.28 -5.28
N LYS A 297 10.24 4.54 -5.59
CA LYS A 297 9.53 5.71 -5.07
C LYS A 297 8.08 5.77 -5.56
N ALA A 298 7.84 5.45 -6.83
CA ALA A 298 6.50 5.41 -7.41
C ALA A 298 5.65 4.29 -6.80
N ASP A 299 6.24 3.11 -6.58
CA ASP A 299 5.59 1.98 -5.92
C ASP A 299 5.16 2.34 -4.50
N GLU A 300 6.07 2.89 -3.67
CA GLU A 300 5.75 3.24 -2.27
C GLU A 300 4.62 4.27 -2.18
N GLN A 301 4.62 5.29 -3.05
CA GLN A 301 3.55 6.28 -3.08
C GLN A 301 2.21 5.67 -3.51
N ALA A 302 2.20 4.83 -4.54
CA ALA A 302 0.98 4.16 -4.99
C ALA A 302 0.46 3.16 -3.93
N ILE A 303 1.35 2.39 -3.31
CA ILE A 303 1.01 1.43 -2.25
C ILE A 303 0.41 2.13 -1.02
N ALA A 304 0.93 3.31 -0.65
CA ALA A 304 0.34 4.10 0.43
C ALA A 304 -1.12 4.50 0.13
N ILE A 305 -1.39 4.98 -1.09
CA ILE A 305 -2.75 5.31 -1.55
C ILE A 305 -3.64 4.06 -1.59
N PHE A 306 -3.13 2.93 -2.06
CA PHE A 306 -3.89 1.67 -2.08
C PHE A 306 -4.22 1.19 -0.67
N GLY A 307 -3.30 1.38 0.28
CA GLY A 307 -3.55 1.13 1.70
C GLY A 307 -4.69 1.98 2.25
N GLU A 308 -4.69 3.28 1.95
CA GLU A 308 -5.76 4.19 2.39
C GLU A 308 -7.11 3.85 1.74
N ASN A 309 -7.11 3.51 0.45
CA ASN A 309 -8.32 3.06 -0.25
C ASN A 309 -8.90 1.79 0.41
N LEU A 310 -8.05 0.82 0.76
CA LEU A 310 -8.48 -0.39 1.47
C LEU A 310 -9.02 -0.04 2.87
N ARG A 311 -8.31 0.80 3.62
CA ARG A 311 -8.74 1.24 4.95
C ARG A 311 -10.15 1.81 4.93
N ASN A 312 -10.43 2.70 3.98
CA ASN A 312 -11.74 3.34 3.85
C ASN A 312 -12.83 2.34 3.46
N LEU A 313 -12.51 1.34 2.62
CA LEU A 313 -13.46 0.26 2.31
C LEU A 313 -13.78 -0.60 3.55
N LEU A 314 -12.77 -0.93 4.35
CA LEU A 314 -12.95 -1.75 5.56
C LEU A 314 -13.71 -1.01 6.68
N LEU A 315 -13.52 0.29 6.77
CA LEU A 315 -14.12 1.13 7.81
C LEU A 315 -15.48 1.72 7.42
N GLN A 316 -16.06 1.32 6.29
CA GLN A 316 -17.43 1.71 5.95
C GLN A 316 -18.42 1.25 7.02
N PRO A 317 -19.44 2.09 7.37
CA PRO A 317 -20.44 1.74 8.37
C PRO A 317 -21.18 0.45 8.00
N PRO A 318 -21.34 -0.49 8.94
CA PRO A 318 -22.13 -1.68 8.71
C PRO A 318 -23.63 -1.35 8.70
N LEU A 319 -24.38 -1.97 7.78
CA LEU A 319 -25.84 -1.88 7.76
C LEU A 319 -26.45 -2.92 8.72
N LYS A 320 -26.46 -2.59 10.01
CA LYS A 320 -26.95 -3.48 11.07
C LYS A 320 -28.48 -3.69 10.98
N GLY A 321 -28.93 -4.91 11.22
CA GLY A 321 -30.34 -5.22 11.37
C GLY A 321 -31.15 -5.21 10.08
N LYS A 322 -30.53 -5.22 8.90
CA LYS A 322 -31.18 -5.16 7.59
C LYS A 322 -31.18 -6.53 6.89
N VAL A 323 -32.28 -6.85 6.24
CA VAL A 323 -32.39 -7.97 5.29
C VAL A 323 -31.88 -7.48 3.94
N VAL A 324 -30.86 -8.17 3.40
CA VAL A 324 -30.19 -7.75 2.15
C VAL A 324 -30.32 -8.82 1.08
N LEU A 325 -30.67 -8.41 -0.15
CA LEU A 325 -30.59 -9.25 -1.33
C LEU A 325 -29.29 -8.93 -2.08
N GLY A 326 -28.37 -9.86 -2.17
CA GLY A 326 -27.19 -9.78 -3.03
C GLY A 326 -27.56 -10.15 -4.46
N PHE A 327 -27.19 -9.29 -5.38
CA PHE A 327 -27.42 -9.45 -6.82
C PHE A 327 -26.05 -9.55 -7.51
N ASP A 328 -25.73 -10.73 -8.02
CA ASP A 328 -24.50 -10.97 -8.80
C ASP A 328 -24.84 -10.92 -10.29
N PRO A 329 -24.49 -9.84 -11.02
CA PRO A 329 -24.91 -9.62 -12.39
C PRO A 329 -24.23 -10.55 -13.38
N ALA A 330 -24.96 -11.11 -14.35
CA ALA A 330 -24.41 -11.88 -15.45
C ALA A 330 -25.31 -11.90 -16.66
N TYR A 331 -24.75 -11.99 -17.89
CA TYR A 331 -25.54 -12.10 -19.11
C TYR A 331 -25.99 -13.54 -19.43
N ARG A 332 -25.03 -14.47 -19.55
CA ARG A 332 -25.27 -15.82 -20.10
C ARG A 332 -25.74 -16.81 -19.05
N THR A 333 -25.11 -16.80 -17.89
CA THR A 333 -25.34 -17.78 -16.82
C THR A 333 -26.53 -17.43 -15.93
N GLY A 334 -27.18 -16.28 -16.17
CA GLY A 334 -28.23 -15.72 -15.31
C GLY A 334 -27.66 -15.00 -14.10
N CYS A 335 -28.40 -14.00 -13.62
CA CYS A 335 -28.04 -13.28 -12.39
C CYS A 335 -28.38 -14.13 -11.17
N LYS A 336 -27.46 -14.26 -10.23
CA LYS A 336 -27.65 -15.00 -8.98
C LYS A 336 -28.10 -14.05 -7.90
N LEU A 337 -29.13 -14.47 -7.19
CA LEU A 337 -29.74 -13.72 -6.11
C LEU A 337 -29.56 -14.50 -4.81
N ALA A 338 -29.13 -13.84 -3.75
CA ALA A 338 -29.01 -14.41 -2.42
C ALA A 338 -29.66 -13.46 -1.40
N VAL A 339 -30.71 -13.91 -0.72
CA VAL A 339 -31.30 -13.16 0.39
C VAL A 339 -30.65 -13.60 1.67
N VAL A 340 -30.12 -12.64 2.43
CA VAL A 340 -29.54 -12.85 3.75
C VAL A 340 -30.33 -12.07 4.81
N ASP A 341 -30.51 -12.67 5.97
CA ASP A 341 -31.15 -11.98 7.11
C ASP A 341 -30.19 -10.98 7.79
N ALA A 342 -30.69 -10.30 8.81
CA ALA A 342 -29.93 -9.30 9.56
C ALA A 342 -28.62 -9.83 10.20
N THR A 343 -28.44 -11.15 10.30
CA THR A 343 -27.23 -11.80 10.83
C THR A 343 -26.29 -12.33 9.74
N GLY A 344 -26.67 -12.15 8.46
CA GLY A 344 -25.93 -12.66 7.31
C GLY A 344 -26.24 -14.14 6.99
N LYS A 345 -27.24 -14.77 7.64
CA LYS A 345 -27.68 -16.12 7.34
C LYS A 345 -28.46 -16.15 6.02
N VAL A 346 -28.16 -17.10 5.15
CA VAL A 346 -28.83 -17.26 3.86
C VAL A 346 -30.27 -17.77 4.07
N LEU A 347 -31.24 -17.02 3.55
CA LEU A 347 -32.66 -17.35 3.58
C LEU A 347 -33.17 -17.97 2.26
N ALA A 348 -32.65 -17.48 1.13
CA ALA A 348 -33.03 -17.96 -0.19
C ALA A 348 -31.91 -17.74 -1.21
N ILE A 349 -31.87 -18.61 -2.21
CA ILE A 349 -31.03 -18.49 -3.40
C ILE A 349 -31.95 -18.64 -4.61
N GLU A 350 -31.80 -17.80 -5.62
CA GLU A 350 -32.58 -17.82 -6.87
C GLU A 350 -31.69 -17.44 -8.05
N VAL A 351 -32.02 -17.88 -9.25
CA VAL A 351 -31.35 -17.49 -10.49
C VAL A 351 -32.37 -16.93 -11.46
N ILE A 352 -32.19 -15.68 -11.87
CA ILE A 352 -33.07 -15.00 -12.83
C ILE A 352 -32.29 -14.63 -14.11
N TYR A 353 -33.00 -14.42 -15.20
CA TYR A 353 -32.41 -14.12 -16.51
C TYR A 353 -32.97 -12.81 -17.10
N PRO A 354 -32.71 -11.64 -16.50
CA PRO A 354 -33.32 -10.38 -16.97
C PRO A 354 -32.72 -9.85 -18.26
N HIS A 355 -31.55 -10.31 -18.69
CA HIS A 355 -30.76 -9.74 -19.78
C HIS A 355 -30.66 -10.63 -21.00
N LYS A 356 -30.46 -10.02 -22.19
CA LYS A 356 -30.02 -10.75 -23.39
C LYS A 356 -28.67 -11.43 -23.13
N PRO A 357 -28.38 -12.62 -23.68
CA PRO A 357 -29.11 -13.32 -24.75
C PRO A 357 -30.22 -14.29 -24.31
N ALA A 358 -30.68 -14.23 -23.05
CA ALA A 358 -31.73 -15.12 -22.56
C ALA A 358 -33.03 -15.00 -23.39
N ALA A 359 -33.76 -16.13 -23.53
CA ALA A 359 -35.04 -16.18 -24.23
C ALA A 359 -36.06 -15.22 -23.61
N GLN A 360 -36.95 -14.67 -24.42
CA GLN A 360 -37.92 -13.67 -24.02
C GLN A 360 -38.74 -14.13 -22.80
N ALA A 361 -39.28 -15.35 -22.82
CA ALA A 361 -40.03 -15.90 -21.70
C ALA A 361 -39.29 -15.91 -20.38
N LYS A 362 -37.98 -16.20 -20.38
CA LYS A 362 -37.14 -16.14 -19.18
C LYS A 362 -36.93 -14.70 -18.69
N ARG A 363 -36.78 -13.75 -19.61
CA ARG A 363 -36.64 -12.33 -19.28
C ARG A 363 -37.94 -11.73 -18.70
N GLU A 364 -39.07 -12.12 -19.22
CA GLU A 364 -40.40 -11.69 -18.72
C GLU A 364 -40.69 -12.28 -17.33
N ALA A 365 -40.25 -13.50 -17.05
CA ALA A 365 -40.40 -14.14 -15.75
C ALA A 365 -39.46 -13.56 -14.67
N ALA A 366 -38.38 -12.89 -15.04
CA ALA A 366 -37.36 -12.42 -14.08
C ALA A 366 -37.90 -11.32 -13.13
N GLY A 367 -38.70 -10.38 -13.63
CA GLY A 367 -39.31 -9.31 -12.81
C GLY A 367 -40.23 -9.83 -11.71
N PRO A 368 -41.25 -10.64 -12.04
CA PRO A 368 -42.13 -11.26 -11.04
C PRO A 368 -41.37 -12.09 -10.00
N ALA A 369 -40.39 -12.89 -10.41
CA ALA A 369 -39.57 -13.69 -9.48
C ALA A 369 -38.77 -12.81 -8.52
N PHE A 370 -38.14 -11.73 -9.02
CA PHE A 370 -37.41 -10.76 -8.21
C PHE A 370 -38.31 -10.10 -7.16
N ILE A 371 -39.47 -9.56 -7.57
CA ILE A 371 -40.41 -8.91 -6.65
C ILE A 371 -41.00 -9.89 -5.64
N GLN A 372 -41.24 -11.14 -6.02
CA GLN A 372 -41.66 -12.17 -5.08
C GLN A 372 -40.64 -12.38 -3.94
N LEU A 373 -39.35 -12.37 -4.26
CA LEU A 373 -38.30 -12.46 -3.21
C LEU A 373 -38.32 -11.22 -2.33
N ILE A 374 -38.34 -10.02 -2.91
CA ILE A 374 -38.39 -8.74 -2.18
C ILE A 374 -39.54 -8.74 -1.17
N ASN A 375 -40.74 -9.04 -1.59
CA ASN A 375 -41.95 -8.97 -0.75
C ASN A 375 -41.98 -10.12 0.26
N LYS A 376 -41.64 -11.34 -0.14
CA LYS A 376 -41.66 -12.52 0.73
C LYS A 376 -40.71 -12.39 1.94
N TYR A 377 -39.50 -11.89 1.73
CA TYR A 377 -38.49 -11.78 2.77
C TYR A 377 -38.37 -10.38 3.37
N GLN A 378 -39.25 -9.45 2.95
CA GLN A 378 -39.23 -8.04 3.40
C GLN A 378 -37.83 -7.44 3.28
N VAL A 379 -37.27 -7.53 2.09
CA VAL A 379 -35.90 -7.08 1.80
C VAL A 379 -35.80 -5.56 1.93
N ASP A 380 -34.92 -5.09 2.82
CA ASP A 380 -34.66 -3.66 3.02
C ASP A 380 -33.78 -3.07 1.91
N MET A 381 -32.79 -3.86 1.45
CA MET A 381 -31.71 -3.41 0.57
C MET A 381 -31.38 -4.43 -0.50
N VAL A 382 -31.07 -3.95 -1.71
CA VAL A 382 -30.48 -4.74 -2.79
C VAL A 382 -29.01 -4.31 -3.00
N ALA A 383 -28.08 -5.23 -2.81
CA ALA A 383 -26.66 -5.03 -3.07
C ALA A 383 -26.33 -5.56 -4.47
N ILE A 384 -26.01 -4.68 -5.42
CA ILE A 384 -25.73 -5.05 -6.82
C ILE A 384 -24.22 -5.02 -7.04
N GLY A 385 -23.61 -6.14 -7.47
CA GLY A 385 -22.21 -6.19 -7.84
C GLY A 385 -21.89 -5.25 -9.00
N ASN A 386 -20.70 -4.65 -8.98
CA ASN A 386 -20.26 -3.65 -9.97
C ASN A 386 -19.52 -4.25 -11.19
N GLY A 387 -19.62 -5.55 -11.42
CA GLY A 387 -18.96 -6.23 -12.54
C GLY A 387 -19.73 -6.19 -13.85
N THR A 388 -19.56 -7.27 -14.63
CA THR A 388 -20.23 -7.41 -15.94
C THR A 388 -21.75 -7.37 -15.79
N ALA A 389 -22.44 -6.64 -16.68
CA ALA A 389 -23.89 -6.43 -16.64
C ALA A 389 -24.45 -5.67 -15.42
N SER A 390 -23.59 -5.01 -14.64
CA SER A 390 -23.99 -4.25 -13.46
C SER A 390 -25.02 -3.16 -13.82
N ARG A 391 -24.77 -2.40 -14.86
CA ARG A 391 -25.64 -1.30 -15.27
C ARG A 391 -27.02 -1.75 -15.73
N GLU A 392 -27.07 -2.79 -16.56
CA GLU A 392 -28.32 -3.37 -17.00
C GLU A 392 -29.12 -3.96 -15.82
N SER A 393 -28.41 -4.53 -14.85
CA SER A 393 -29.00 -5.05 -13.62
C SER A 393 -29.49 -3.93 -12.71
N GLU A 394 -28.78 -2.82 -12.61
CA GLU A 394 -29.20 -1.62 -11.89
C GLU A 394 -30.51 -1.06 -12.46
N LEU A 395 -30.56 -0.89 -13.78
CA LEU A 395 -31.81 -0.47 -14.49
C LEU A 395 -32.97 -1.42 -14.22
N PHE A 396 -32.73 -2.73 -14.31
CA PHE A 396 -33.73 -3.74 -14.02
C PHE A 396 -34.22 -3.64 -12.57
N VAL A 397 -33.32 -3.60 -11.60
CA VAL A 397 -33.65 -3.51 -10.16
C VAL A 397 -34.45 -2.23 -9.88
N ALA A 398 -33.98 -1.06 -10.33
CA ALA A 398 -34.68 0.21 -10.12
C ALA A 398 -36.09 0.21 -10.69
N GLU A 399 -36.30 -0.38 -11.88
CA GLU A 399 -37.64 -0.49 -12.49
C GLU A 399 -38.54 -1.45 -11.70
N GLN A 400 -38.03 -2.62 -11.30
CA GLN A 400 -38.83 -3.58 -10.56
C GLN A 400 -39.19 -3.09 -9.15
N LEU A 401 -38.32 -2.40 -8.45
CA LEU A 401 -38.55 -1.89 -7.09
C LEU A 401 -39.74 -0.90 -7.02
N LYS A 402 -40.14 -0.27 -8.14
CA LYS A 402 -41.37 0.55 -8.20
C LYS A 402 -42.64 -0.25 -7.90
N SER A 403 -42.60 -1.57 -8.06
CA SER A 403 -43.71 -2.50 -7.83
C SER A 403 -43.58 -3.27 -6.50
N ALA A 404 -42.62 -2.93 -5.65
CA ALA A 404 -42.47 -3.56 -4.33
C ALA A 404 -43.57 -3.09 -3.35
N ASP A 405 -44.02 -3.99 -2.46
CA ASP A 405 -45.05 -3.70 -1.45
C ASP A 405 -44.56 -2.75 -0.33
N HIS A 406 -43.25 -2.58 -0.22
CA HIS A 406 -42.60 -1.71 0.76
C HIS A 406 -41.39 -1.00 0.14
N LYS A 407 -40.91 0.04 0.82
CA LYS A 407 -39.78 0.82 0.35
C LYS A 407 -38.49 0.04 0.49
N THR A 408 -37.91 -0.36 -0.63
CA THR A 408 -36.61 -1.04 -0.72
C THR A 408 -35.63 -0.13 -1.47
N TYR A 409 -34.41 -0.03 -0.99
CA TYR A 409 -33.33 0.73 -1.64
C TYR A 409 -32.34 -0.21 -2.32
N TYR A 410 -31.48 0.33 -3.16
CA TYR A 410 -30.37 -0.42 -3.69
C TYR A 410 -29.05 0.35 -3.57
N ALA A 411 -27.94 -0.37 -3.58
CA ALA A 411 -26.59 0.17 -3.64
C ALA A 411 -25.73 -0.68 -4.56
N ILE A 412 -24.79 -0.02 -5.25
CA ILE A 412 -23.77 -0.72 -6.01
C ILE A 412 -22.61 -1.09 -5.05
N VAL A 413 -22.24 -2.36 -5.06
CA VAL A 413 -21.22 -2.91 -4.17
C VAL A 413 -20.00 -3.34 -4.98
N ASN A 414 -18.81 -3.00 -4.52
CA ASN A 414 -17.59 -3.49 -5.13
C ASN A 414 -17.50 -5.01 -4.97
N GLU A 415 -17.57 -5.75 -6.08
CA GLU A 415 -17.49 -7.21 -6.10
C GLU A 415 -16.07 -7.75 -6.27
N ALA A 416 -15.05 -6.89 -6.34
CA ALA A 416 -13.66 -7.34 -6.48
C ALA A 416 -13.32 -8.38 -5.41
N GLY A 417 -12.73 -9.50 -5.84
CA GLY A 417 -12.43 -10.64 -4.97
C GLY A 417 -13.61 -11.50 -4.54
N ALA A 418 -14.87 -11.19 -4.88
CA ALA A 418 -16.01 -12.07 -4.56
C ALA A 418 -15.86 -13.44 -5.24
N SER A 419 -15.35 -13.48 -6.46
CA SER A 419 -15.01 -14.72 -7.16
C SER A 419 -13.86 -15.49 -6.49
N VAL A 420 -12.89 -14.80 -5.91
CA VAL A 420 -11.80 -15.42 -5.14
C VAL A 420 -12.35 -16.06 -3.87
N TYR A 421 -13.21 -15.33 -3.13
CA TYR A 421 -13.89 -15.89 -1.96
C TYR A 421 -14.73 -17.11 -2.33
N SER A 422 -15.61 -16.99 -3.34
CA SER A 422 -16.56 -18.05 -3.69
C SER A 422 -15.90 -19.37 -4.12
N ALA A 423 -14.71 -19.30 -4.73
CA ALA A 423 -13.89 -20.44 -5.10
C ALA A 423 -13.01 -20.96 -3.95
N SER A 424 -12.88 -20.26 -2.85
CA SER A 424 -11.99 -20.58 -1.73
C SER A 424 -12.45 -21.82 -0.94
N GLU A 425 -11.54 -22.40 -0.17
CA GLU A 425 -11.85 -23.47 0.78
C GLU A 425 -12.78 -22.98 1.90
N ILE A 426 -12.62 -21.71 2.31
CA ILE A 426 -13.45 -21.07 3.33
C ILE A 426 -14.91 -21.06 2.89
N ALA A 427 -15.19 -20.56 1.68
CA ALA A 427 -16.55 -20.50 1.16
C ALA A 427 -17.15 -21.89 0.93
N ARG A 428 -16.36 -22.90 0.54
CA ARG A 428 -16.82 -24.27 0.41
C ARG A 428 -17.20 -24.90 1.75
N LYS A 429 -16.48 -24.60 2.82
CA LYS A 429 -16.82 -25.06 4.17
C LYS A 429 -18.04 -24.34 4.73
N GLU A 430 -18.14 -23.03 4.48
CA GLU A 430 -19.27 -22.22 4.94
C GLU A 430 -20.57 -22.58 4.22
N PHE A 431 -20.49 -22.85 2.91
CA PHE A 431 -21.63 -23.16 2.05
C PHE A 431 -21.38 -24.38 1.16
N PRO A 432 -21.35 -25.61 1.74
CA PRO A 432 -21.01 -26.82 0.99
C PRO A 432 -22.05 -27.17 -0.09
N HIS A 433 -23.29 -26.70 0.04
CA HIS A 433 -24.39 -27.01 -0.87
C HIS A 433 -24.62 -25.95 -1.96
N LEU A 434 -23.96 -24.78 -1.88
CA LEU A 434 -24.11 -23.70 -2.87
C LEU A 434 -23.08 -23.83 -4.00
N GLN A 435 -23.46 -23.40 -5.19
CA GLN A 435 -22.56 -23.25 -6.33
C GLN A 435 -21.61 -22.05 -6.13
N VAL A 436 -20.56 -21.97 -6.94
CA VAL A 436 -19.54 -20.91 -6.82
C VAL A 436 -20.19 -19.52 -6.99
N GLU A 437 -21.02 -19.34 -8.00
CA GLU A 437 -21.68 -18.06 -8.30
C GLU A 437 -22.74 -17.69 -7.26
N GLU A 438 -23.39 -18.68 -6.64
CA GLU A 438 -24.36 -18.45 -5.55
C GLU A 438 -23.65 -17.93 -4.28
N ARG A 439 -22.46 -18.46 -3.98
CA ARG A 439 -21.62 -17.95 -2.89
C ARG A 439 -21.15 -16.53 -3.14
N SER A 440 -20.90 -16.15 -4.41
CA SER A 440 -20.58 -14.78 -4.79
C SER A 440 -21.70 -13.83 -4.44
N ALA A 441 -22.95 -14.16 -4.78
CA ALA A 441 -24.11 -13.36 -4.44
C ALA A 441 -24.30 -13.19 -2.92
N VAL A 442 -24.04 -14.24 -2.14
CA VAL A 442 -24.02 -14.16 -0.66
C VAL A 442 -22.95 -13.17 -0.18
N SER A 443 -21.75 -13.26 -0.72
CA SER A 443 -20.66 -12.36 -0.36
C SER A 443 -20.98 -10.90 -0.67
N ILE A 444 -21.58 -10.61 -1.84
CA ILE A 444 -22.02 -9.28 -2.24
C ILE A 444 -23.03 -8.71 -1.23
N ALA A 445 -24.01 -9.50 -0.80
CA ALA A 445 -24.97 -9.08 0.22
C ALA A 445 -24.29 -8.75 1.55
N ARG A 446 -23.41 -9.65 2.03
CA ARG A 446 -22.72 -9.49 3.31
C ARG A 446 -21.72 -8.34 3.31
N ARG A 447 -21.10 -7.99 2.17
CA ARG A 447 -20.24 -6.81 2.05
C ARG A 447 -20.99 -5.52 2.32
N LEU A 448 -22.29 -5.46 1.97
CA LEU A 448 -23.11 -4.31 2.32
C LEU A 448 -23.49 -4.32 3.80
N GLN A 449 -23.69 -5.49 4.41
CA GLN A 449 -24.02 -5.60 5.83
C GLN A 449 -22.83 -5.27 6.72
N ASP A 450 -21.65 -5.85 6.48
CA ASP A 450 -20.40 -5.57 7.18
C ASP A 450 -19.19 -5.80 6.28
N PRO A 451 -18.66 -4.75 5.63
CA PRO A 451 -17.50 -4.86 4.75
C PRO A 451 -16.28 -5.46 5.42
N LEU A 452 -15.97 -5.05 6.66
CA LEU A 452 -14.81 -5.54 7.40
C LEU A 452 -14.89 -7.06 7.63
N ALA A 453 -16.00 -7.54 8.16
CA ALA A 453 -16.19 -8.95 8.48
C ALA A 453 -16.13 -9.87 7.24
N GLU A 454 -16.55 -9.37 6.08
CA GLU A 454 -16.56 -10.15 4.85
C GLU A 454 -15.22 -10.06 4.08
N LEU A 455 -14.64 -8.86 3.95
CA LEU A 455 -13.41 -8.65 3.15
C LEU A 455 -12.18 -9.31 3.77
N VAL A 456 -12.10 -9.48 5.08
CA VAL A 456 -10.99 -10.20 5.73
C VAL A 456 -10.92 -11.69 5.41
N LYS A 457 -11.97 -12.26 4.76
CA LYS A 457 -11.98 -13.67 4.34
C LYS A 457 -11.14 -13.96 3.10
N ILE A 458 -10.69 -12.92 2.40
CA ILE A 458 -9.90 -13.02 1.17
C ILE A 458 -8.54 -12.33 1.33
N ASP A 459 -7.59 -12.68 0.45
CA ASP A 459 -6.32 -11.94 0.35
C ASP A 459 -6.64 -10.47 0.02
N PRO A 460 -6.14 -9.50 0.79
CA PRO A 460 -6.39 -8.08 0.54
C PRO A 460 -5.99 -7.63 -0.87
N LYS A 461 -5.02 -8.29 -1.50
CA LYS A 461 -4.64 -8.04 -2.91
C LYS A 461 -5.73 -8.38 -3.92
N ALA A 462 -6.70 -9.22 -3.54
CA ALA A 462 -7.84 -9.54 -4.40
C ALA A 462 -8.91 -8.44 -4.38
N VAL A 463 -8.85 -7.50 -3.42
CA VAL A 463 -9.69 -6.32 -3.38
C VAL A 463 -9.16 -5.28 -4.36
N GLY A 464 -10.02 -4.73 -5.21
CA GLY A 464 -9.64 -3.67 -6.16
C GLY A 464 -9.45 -2.33 -5.45
N VAL A 465 -8.20 -1.94 -5.19
CA VAL A 465 -7.84 -0.73 -4.44
C VAL A 465 -7.11 0.33 -5.28
N GLY A 466 -6.78 0.02 -6.54
CA GLY A 466 -6.15 1.00 -7.41
C GLY A 466 -5.77 0.50 -8.80
N GLN A 467 -5.61 1.45 -9.73
CA GLN A 467 -5.39 1.17 -11.16
C GLN A 467 -4.08 0.42 -11.46
N TYR A 468 -3.01 0.71 -10.68
CA TYR A 468 -1.67 0.13 -10.87
C TYR A 468 -1.33 -0.95 -9.86
N GLN A 469 -2.33 -1.51 -9.17
CA GLN A 469 -2.15 -2.49 -8.10
C GLN A 469 -1.29 -3.71 -8.52
N HIS A 470 -1.38 -4.14 -9.78
CA HIS A 470 -0.64 -5.28 -10.31
C HIS A 470 0.75 -4.93 -10.87
N ASP A 471 1.10 -3.65 -10.93
CA ASP A 471 2.36 -3.16 -11.51
C ASP A 471 3.40 -2.80 -10.46
N VAL A 472 3.00 -2.59 -9.22
CA VAL A 472 3.88 -2.28 -8.09
C VAL A 472 4.49 -3.54 -7.48
N SER A 473 5.47 -3.37 -6.60
CA SER A 473 6.08 -4.45 -5.81
C SER A 473 5.02 -5.25 -5.04
N GLN A 474 4.74 -6.49 -5.45
CA GLN A 474 3.70 -7.33 -4.85
C GLN A 474 4.00 -7.73 -3.40
N LYS A 475 5.27 -7.77 -3.02
CA LYS A 475 5.69 -8.02 -1.64
C LYS A 475 5.35 -6.83 -0.75
N ARG A 476 5.78 -5.62 -1.15
CA ARG A 476 5.51 -4.39 -0.39
C ARG A 476 4.01 -4.10 -0.33
N LEU A 477 3.29 -4.33 -1.42
CA LEU A 477 1.84 -4.21 -1.44
C LEU A 477 1.19 -5.13 -0.41
N ALA A 478 1.56 -6.41 -0.38
CA ALA A 478 1.03 -7.35 0.60
C ALA A 478 1.29 -6.88 2.04
N GLU A 479 2.53 -6.51 2.37
CA GLU A 479 2.92 -6.01 3.69
C GLU A 479 2.08 -4.78 4.11
N GLN A 480 1.83 -3.85 3.19
CA GLN A 480 1.03 -2.66 3.46
C GLN A 480 -0.46 -2.99 3.66
N LEU A 481 -1.03 -3.81 2.78
CA LEU A 481 -2.44 -4.17 2.87
C LEU A 481 -2.73 -5.03 4.11
N ASP A 482 -1.85 -5.96 4.48
CA ASP A 482 -1.96 -6.73 5.72
C ASP A 482 -1.91 -5.84 6.95
N PHE A 483 -1.01 -4.86 6.98
CA PHE A 483 -0.94 -3.85 8.04
C PHE A 483 -2.24 -3.03 8.16
N VAL A 484 -2.81 -2.63 7.03
CA VAL A 484 -4.09 -1.88 7.01
C VAL A 484 -5.22 -2.74 7.57
N VAL A 485 -5.31 -4.01 7.19
CA VAL A 485 -6.33 -4.94 7.71
C VAL A 485 -6.16 -5.10 9.22
N GLU A 486 -4.95 -5.37 9.70
CA GLU A 486 -4.67 -5.52 11.13
C GLU A 486 -5.06 -4.26 11.91
N THR A 487 -4.64 -3.09 11.43
CA THR A 487 -4.96 -1.82 12.05
C THR A 487 -6.48 -1.58 12.10
N ALA A 488 -7.19 -1.77 10.99
CA ALA A 488 -8.64 -1.57 10.91
C ALA A 488 -9.40 -2.51 11.87
N VAL A 489 -9.04 -3.80 11.90
CA VAL A 489 -9.68 -4.79 12.79
C VAL A 489 -9.47 -4.43 14.26
N ASN A 490 -8.27 -4.03 14.66
CA ASN A 490 -7.98 -3.66 16.04
C ASN A 490 -8.59 -2.31 16.44
N GLN A 491 -8.67 -1.33 15.55
CA GLN A 491 -9.36 -0.06 15.80
C GLN A 491 -10.86 -0.24 16.04
N VAL A 492 -11.52 -1.09 15.25
CA VAL A 492 -12.96 -1.38 15.40
C VAL A 492 -13.23 -2.24 16.65
N GLY A 493 -12.36 -3.21 16.91
CA GLY A 493 -12.59 -4.26 17.90
C GLY A 493 -13.57 -5.33 17.39
N VAL A 494 -13.55 -6.49 18.00
CA VAL A 494 -14.23 -7.67 17.48
C VAL A 494 -15.07 -8.37 18.56
N ASP A 495 -16.33 -8.67 18.25
CA ASP A 495 -17.17 -9.54 19.08
C ASP A 495 -16.67 -10.98 18.98
N VAL A 496 -16.20 -11.51 20.10
CA VAL A 496 -15.62 -12.85 20.18
C VAL A 496 -16.64 -13.96 19.93
N ASN A 497 -17.93 -13.68 20.16
CA ASN A 497 -19.01 -14.67 20.01
C ASN A 497 -19.49 -14.82 18.56
N THR A 498 -19.35 -13.78 17.74
CA THR A 498 -19.83 -13.79 16.35
C THR A 498 -18.70 -13.82 15.30
N ALA A 499 -17.50 -13.42 15.67
CA ALA A 499 -16.37 -13.31 14.76
C ALA A 499 -15.96 -14.65 14.13
N SER A 500 -15.61 -14.59 12.84
CA SER A 500 -14.99 -15.70 12.13
C SER A 500 -13.52 -15.89 12.54
N PRO A 501 -12.94 -17.09 12.36
CA PRO A 501 -11.50 -17.27 12.59
C PRO A 501 -10.64 -16.34 11.73
N GLN A 502 -11.11 -15.99 10.52
CA GLN A 502 -10.45 -15.09 9.60
C GLN A 502 -10.39 -13.66 10.16
N LEU A 503 -11.44 -13.22 10.82
CA LEU A 503 -11.45 -11.90 11.48
C LEU A 503 -10.56 -11.92 12.75
N LEU A 504 -10.71 -12.94 13.58
CA LEU A 504 -9.96 -13.08 14.83
C LEU A 504 -8.45 -13.15 14.64
N GLN A 505 -7.94 -13.75 13.56
CA GLN A 505 -6.51 -13.86 13.33
C GLN A 505 -5.79 -12.52 13.15
N HIS A 506 -6.52 -11.44 12.83
CA HIS A 506 -5.99 -10.08 12.69
C HIS A 506 -6.00 -9.29 14.00
N ILE A 507 -6.57 -9.87 15.07
CA ILE A 507 -6.48 -9.26 16.40
C ILE A 507 -5.05 -9.38 16.92
N SER A 508 -4.54 -8.28 17.47
CA SER A 508 -3.24 -8.16 18.12
C SER A 508 -2.96 -9.37 19.03
N GLY A 509 -1.81 -10.01 18.87
CA GLY A 509 -1.41 -11.17 19.66
C GLY A 509 -2.06 -12.50 19.29
N LEU A 510 -3.07 -12.53 18.41
CA LEU A 510 -3.65 -13.76 17.88
C LEU A 510 -2.97 -14.21 16.58
N ASN A 511 -3.11 -15.49 16.29
CA ASN A 511 -2.69 -16.08 15.02
C ASN A 511 -3.77 -17.06 14.54
N LYS A 512 -3.60 -17.62 13.35
CA LYS A 512 -4.55 -18.58 12.77
C LYS A 512 -4.96 -19.70 13.71
N THR A 513 -4.02 -20.25 14.48
CA THR A 513 -4.28 -21.37 15.40
C THR A 513 -5.09 -20.91 16.61
N THR A 514 -4.70 -19.80 17.24
CA THR A 514 -5.42 -19.28 18.42
C THR A 514 -6.80 -18.77 18.04
N ALA A 515 -6.95 -18.12 16.88
CA ALA A 515 -8.24 -17.70 16.34
C ALA A 515 -9.20 -18.90 16.13
N GLN A 516 -8.70 -19.97 15.53
CA GLN A 516 -9.47 -21.20 15.35
C GLN A 516 -9.85 -21.85 16.70
N ASN A 517 -8.93 -21.87 17.67
CA ASN A 517 -9.20 -22.43 18.99
C ASN A 517 -10.25 -21.62 19.76
N ILE A 518 -10.32 -20.31 19.60
CA ILE A 518 -11.39 -19.47 20.18
C ILE A 518 -12.76 -19.92 19.63
N VAL A 519 -12.87 -20.13 18.33
CA VAL A 519 -14.13 -20.58 17.70
C VAL A 519 -14.52 -21.97 18.17
N ILE A 520 -13.59 -22.92 18.16
CA ILE A 520 -13.84 -24.29 18.66
C ILE A 520 -14.28 -24.24 20.12
N TYR A 521 -13.60 -23.46 20.96
CA TYR A 521 -13.94 -23.36 22.38
C TYR A 521 -15.37 -22.87 22.59
N ARG A 522 -15.84 -21.84 21.86
CA ARG A 522 -17.22 -21.36 21.98
C ARG A 522 -18.26 -22.35 21.45
N GLU A 523 -17.93 -23.11 20.42
CA GLU A 523 -18.80 -24.15 19.88
C GLU A 523 -18.99 -25.30 20.90
N GLU A 524 -17.94 -25.66 21.62
CA GLU A 524 -17.97 -26.76 22.61
C GLU A 524 -18.53 -26.32 23.98
N ASN A 525 -18.29 -25.07 24.40
CA ASN A 525 -18.59 -24.60 25.77
C ASN A 525 -19.68 -23.53 25.83
N GLY A 526 -20.25 -23.14 24.67
CA GLY A 526 -21.18 -22.01 24.54
C GLY A 526 -20.50 -20.65 24.47
N GLU A 527 -21.31 -19.61 24.35
CA GLU A 527 -20.84 -18.23 24.23
C GLU A 527 -19.99 -17.76 25.42
N PHE A 528 -18.98 -16.95 25.14
CA PHE A 528 -18.23 -16.27 26.16
C PHE A 528 -19.12 -15.23 26.86
N THR A 529 -19.16 -15.28 28.18
CA THR A 529 -19.89 -14.32 29.02
C THR A 529 -18.97 -13.34 29.75
N ALA A 530 -17.66 -13.54 29.64
CA ALA A 530 -16.63 -12.66 30.19
C ALA A 530 -15.30 -12.83 29.46
N ARG A 531 -14.52 -11.76 29.33
CA ARG A 531 -13.16 -11.77 28.77
C ARG A 531 -12.22 -12.75 29.46
N THR A 532 -12.39 -12.94 30.76
CA THR A 532 -11.55 -13.86 31.56
C THR A 532 -11.65 -15.32 31.12
N GLN A 533 -12.73 -15.74 30.49
CA GLN A 533 -12.90 -17.10 30.00
C GLN A 533 -11.94 -17.42 28.84
N LEU A 534 -11.47 -16.42 28.09
CA LEU A 534 -10.48 -16.59 27.02
C LEU A 534 -9.15 -17.17 27.53
N LYS A 535 -8.81 -17.00 28.80
CA LYS A 535 -7.63 -17.68 29.42
C LYS A 535 -7.69 -19.20 29.37
N LYS A 536 -8.89 -19.78 29.17
CA LYS A 536 -9.10 -21.23 29.06
C LYS A 536 -8.94 -21.77 27.65
N VAL A 537 -8.82 -20.88 26.65
CA VAL A 537 -8.66 -21.27 25.25
C VAL A 537 -7.28 -21.92 25.04
N PRO A 538 -7.20 -23.11 24.45
CA PRO A 538 -5.94 -23.80 24.21
C PRO A 538 -4.97 -22.96 23.37
N ARG A 539 -3.69 -22.96 23.74
CA ARG A 539 -2.58 -22.24 23.10
C ARG A 539 -2.67 -20.72 23.16
N LEU A 540 -3.65 -20.14 23.81
CA LEU A 540 -3.69 -18.70 24.09
C LEU A 540 -2.89 -18.42 25.36
N GLY A 541 -1.58 -18.18 25.21
CA GLY A 541 -0.66 -17.89 26.31
C GLY A 541 -0.90 -16.52 26.94
N PRO A 542 -0.30 -16.26 28.13
CA PRO A 542 -0.52 -15.01 28.87
C PRO A 542 -0.19 -13.74 28.05
N LYS A 543 0.91 -13.73 27.31
CA LYS A 543 1.32 -12.59 26.48
C LYS A 543 0.33 -12.36 25.33
N ALA A 544 -0.08 -13.41 24.63
CA ALA A 544 -1.06 -13.30 23.54
C ALA A 544 -2.43 -12.84 24.08
N TYR A 545 -2.84 -13.35 25.25
CA TYR A 545 -4.05 -12.89 25.92
C TYR A 545 -3.98 -11.39 26.25
N GLU A 546 -2.89 -10.93 26.87
CA GLU A 546 -2.67 -9.51 27.20
C GLU A 546 -2.78 -8.63 25.94
N GLN A 547 -2.12 -9.03 24.85
CA GLN A 547 -2.14 -8.28 23.61
C GLN A 547 -3.52 -8.21 22.95
N ALA A 548 -4.34 -9.27 23.08
CA ALA A 548 -5.60 -9.41 22.37
C ALA A 548 -6.81 -8.88 23.14
N ILE A 549 -6.80 -8.97 24.47
CA ILE A 549 -8.03 -8.90 25.28
C ILE A 549 -8.74 -7.54 25.21
N GLY A 550 -8.02 -6.46 25.04
CA GLY A 550 -8.60 -5.13 24.91
C GLY A 550 -9.35 -4.91 23.58
N PHE A 551 -8.99 -5.66 22.55
CA PHE A 551 -9.62 -5.60 21.23
C PHE A 551 -10.78 -6.58 21.05
N LEU A 552 -10.92 -7.56 21.94
CA LEU A 552 -12.02 -8.51 21.94
C LEU A 552 -13.17 -8.01 22.82
N ARG A 553 -14.38 -8.08 22.29
CA ARG A 553 -15.60 -7.62 22.95
C ARG A 553 -16.50 -8.78 23.29
N VAL A 554 -17.24 -8.66 24.39
CA VAL A 554 -18.24 -9.64 24.85
C VAL A 554 -19.58 -8.91 25.06
N PRO A 555 -20.35 -8.65 23.99
CA PRO A 555 -21.67 -8.03 24.11
C PRO A 555 -22.61 -8.88 24.95
N GLY A 556 -23.40 -8.26 25.83
CA GLY A 556 -24.33 -8.98 26.69
C GLY A 556 -23.68 -9.84 27.79
N GLY A 557 -22.35 -9.71 27.96
CA GLY A 557 -21.60 -10.41 28.99
C GLY A 557 -21.93 -9.95 30.42
N LYS A 558 -21.36 -10.64 31.43
CA LYS A 558 -21.59 -10.36 32.85
C LYS A 558 -21.04 -9.01 33.29
N ASN A 559 -19.98 -8.52 32.65
CA ASN A 559 -19.33 -7.24 32.92
C ASN A 559 -19.46 -6.36 31.68
N ILE A 560 -20.15 -5.23 31.81
CA ILE A 560 -20.33 -4.27 30.69
C ILE A 560 -19.01 -3.71 30.18
N LEU A 561 -17.97 -3.61 31.01
CA LEU A 561 -16.64 -3.19 30.61
C LEU A 561 -16.00 -4.15 29.57
N ASP A 562 -16.42 -5.41 29.56
CA ASP A 562 -15.97 -6.39 28.56
C ASP A 562 -16.51 -6.08 27.15
N ASN A 563 -17.51 -5.19 27.03
CA ASN A 563 -18.03 -4.67 25.76
C ASN A 563 -17.48 -3.28 25.42
N THR A 564 -16.34 -2.91 25.98
CA THR A 564 -15.68 -1.61 25.73
C THR A 564 -14.28 -1.79 25.15
N GLY A 565 -13.66 -0.70 24.68
CA GLY A 565 -12.24 -0.67 24.32
C GLY A 565 -11.28 -0.53 25.51
N ILE A 566 -11.79 -0.54 26.75
CA ILE A 566 -10.97 -0.42 27.96
C ILE A 566 -10.25 -1.74 28.21
N HIS A 567 -8.92 -1.68 28.37
CA HIS A 567 -8.14 -2.86 28.71
C HIS A 567 -8.42 -3.32 30.15
N PRO A 568 -8.45 -4.64 30.46
CA PRO A 568 -8.71 -5.12 31.80
C PRO A 568 -7.77 -4.59 32.89
N GLU A 569 -6.53 -4.23 32.54
CA GLU A 569 -5.58 -3.59 33.46
C GLU A 569 -6.10 -2.23 34.02
N SER A 570 -6.97 -1.57 33.26
CA SER A 570 -7.56 -0.27 33.63
C SER A 570 -8.96 -0.37 34.26
N TYR A 571 -9.48 -1.59 34.53
CA TYR A 571 -10.82 -1.74 35.11
C TYR A 571 -10.95 -1.15 36.52
N SER A 572 -9.89 -1.21 37.34
CA SER A 572 -9.88 -0.58 38.63
C SER A 572 -10.09 0.94 38.53
N ILE A 573 -9.39 1.58 37.60
CA ILE A 573 -9.49 3.00 37.33
C ILE A 573 -10.91 3.36 36.83
N ALA A 574 -11.44 2.58 35.89
CA ALA A 574 -12.80 2.77 35.41
C ALA A 574 -13.85 2.70 36.52
N LYS A 575 -13.72 1.77 37.47
CA LYS A 575 -14.60 1.63 38.63
C LYS A 575 -14.46 2.78 39.63
N GLU A 576 -13.25 3.30 39.86
CA GLU A 576 -13.02 4.47 40.69
C GLU A 576 -13.68 5.71 40.11
N ILE A 577 -13.61 5.90 38.79
CA ILE A 577 -14.32 6.99 38.09
C ILE A 577 -15.82 6.87 38.30
N LEU A 578 -16.41 5.68 38.06
CA LEU A 578 -17.84 5.46 38.25
C LEU A 578 -18.27 5.74 39.66
N THR A 579 -17.49 5.31 40.68
CA THR A 579 -17.76 5.57 42.10
C THR A 579 -17.73 7.06 42.39
N SER A 580 -16.80 7.84 41.82
CA SER A 580 -16.67 9.28 42.06
C SER A 580 -17.89 10.08 41.59
N VAL A 581 -18.59 9.59 40.55
CA VAL A 581 -19.81 10.21 40.00
C VAL A 581 -21.09 9.50 40.45
N GLN A 582 -20.98 8.57 41.39
CA GLN A 582 -22.11 7.79 41.93
C GLN A 582 -22.90 7.05 40.82
N LEU A 583 -22.20 6.44 39.89
CA LEU A 583 -22.75 5.58 38.84
C LEU A 583 -22.41 4.13 39.12
N SER A 584 -23.33 3.23 38.82
CA SER A 584 -23.08 1.78 38.76
C SER A 584 -22.76 1.36 37.32
N GLU A 585 -22.08 0.22 37.17
CA GLU A 585 -21.80 -0.36 35.84
C GLU A 585 -23.09 -0.63 35.02
N LYS A 586 -24.23 -0.82 35.66
CA LYS A 586 -25.53 -1.10 35.00
C LYS A 586 -26.17 0.15 34.38
N GLU A 587 -25.78 1.33 34.83
CA GLU A 587 -26.29 2.60 34.32
C GLU A 587 -25.51 3.13 33.11
N LEU A 588 -24.40 2.49 32.76
CA LEU A 588 -23.62 2.86 31.61
C LEU A 588 -24.46 2.75 30.31
N GLY A 589 -24.33 3.77 29.44
CA GLY A 589 -25.11 3.89 28.20
C GLY A 589 -26.45 4.64 28.38
N THR A 590 -26.83 5.05 29.61
CA THR A 590 -27.99 5.93 29.82
C THR A 590 -27.60 7.39 29.58
N GLU A 591 -28.58 8.24 29.24
CA GLU A 591 -28.36 9.69 29.04
C GLU A 591 -27.77 10.35 30.28
N GLU A 592 -28.25 9.97 31.48
CA GLU A 592 -27.74 10.50 32.77
C GLU A 592 -26.25 10.11 32.96
N ALA A 593 -25.86 8.89 32.67
CA ALA A 593 -24.47 8.46 32.77
C ALA A 593 -23.57 9.21 31.77
N VAL A 594 -24.02 9.39 30.55
CA VAL A 594 -23.30 10.16 29.51
C VAL A 594 -23.10 11.60 29.98
N GLU A 595 -24.14 12.27 30.50
CA GLU A 595 -24.06 13.65 31.00
C GLU A 595 -23.06 13.79 32.16
N LYS A 596 -23.14 12.89 33.16
CA LYS A 596 -22.23 12.91 34.31
C LYS A 596 -20.76 12.68 33.88
N LEU A 597 -20.50 11.71 33.00
CA LEU A 597 -19.16 11.39 32.54
C LEU A 597 -18.56 12.49 31.66
N THR A 598 -19.36 13.11 30.79
CA THR A 598 -18.90 14.17 29.88
C THR A 598 -18.53 15.47 30.65
N ARG A 599 -19.11 15.70 31.84
CA ARG A 599 -18.79 16.86 32.70
C ARG A 599 -17.47 16.74 33.45
N LEU A 600 -16.82 15.56 33.42
CA LEU A 600 -15.56 15.34 34.13
C LEU A 600 -14.40 16.00 33.38
N SER A 601 -13.52 16.69 34.12
CA SER A 601 -12.26 17.20 33.58
C SER A 601 -11.20 16.09 33.61
N VAL A 602 -10.67 15.77 32.45
CA VAL A 602 -9.60 14.76 32.29
C VAL A 602 -8.38 15.15 33.13
N GLU A 603 -7.96 16.41 33.07
CA GLU A 603 -6.78 16.93 33.79
C GLU A 603 -6.89 16.73 35.32
N LYS A 604 -8.05 17.10 35.90
CA LYS A 604 -8.28 16.93 37.33
C LYS A 604 -8.34 15.50 37.79
N LEU A 605 -8.91 14.63 36.94
CA LEU A 605 -8.96 13.20 37.20
C LEU A 605 -7.58 12.57 37.08
N ALA A 606 -6.78 12.98 36.10
CA ALA A 606 -5.42 12.53 35.89
C ALA A 606 -4.55 12.77 37.12
N GLU A 607 -4.64 13.98 37.71
CA GLU A 607 -3.93 14.31 38.93
C GLU A 607 -4.43 13.48 40.15
N SER A 608 -5.74 13.30 40.28
CA SER A 608 -6.33 12.60 41.46
C SER A 608 -6.06 11.08 41.42
N LEU A 609 -6.07 10.47 40.24
CA LEU A 609 -5.89 9.02 40.05
C LEU A 609 -4.45 8.63 39.75
N SER A 610 -3.56 9.61 39.55
CA SER A 610 -2.16 9.39 39.11
C SER A 610 -2.07 8.57 37.83
N VAL A 611 -2.95 8.85 36.89
CA VAL A 611 -3.05 8.19 35.58
C VAL A 611 -2.83 9.24 34.50
N GLY A 612 -2.20 8.84 33.36
CA GLY A 612 -2.01 9.76 32.27
C GLY A 612 -3.33 10.21 31.60
N GLU A 613 -3.31 11.43 31.07
CA GLU A 613 -4.50 12.06 30.48
C GLU A 613 -5.04 11.26 29.28
N GLU A 614 -4.15 10.71 28.44
CA GLU A 614 -4.50 9.94 27.24
C GLU A 614 -5.24 8.65 27.59
N THR A 615 -4.72 7.91 28.57
CA THR A 615 -5.36 6.69 29.09
C THR A 615 -6.72 7.00 29.69
N LEU A 616 -6.81 8.11 30.42
CA LEU A 616 -8.04 8.53 31.05
C LEU A 616 -9.11 8.97 30.05
N ALA A 617 -8.71 9.71 29.01
CA ALA A 617 -9.59 10.07 27.91
C ALA A 617 -10.18 8.83 27.22
N ASP A 618 -9.35 7.82 26.97
CA ASP A 618 -9.81 6.54 26.38
C ASP A 618 -10.77 5.78 27.32
N ILE A 619 -10.52 5.78 28.62
CA ILE A 619 -11.41 5.16 29.61
C ILE A 619 -12.76 5.89 29.63
N LEU A 620 -12.75 7.21 29.71
CA LEU A 620 -13.97 8.02 29.69
C LEU A 620 -14.79 7.83 28.42
N ALA A 621 -14.14 7.82 27.26
CA ALA A 621 -14.81 7.53 25.99
C ALA A 621 -15.45 6.12 25.98
N GLY A 622 -14.77 5.11 26.52
CA GLY A 622 -15.28 3.74 26.64
C GLY A 622 -16.46 3.62 27.63
N LEU A 623 -16.44 4.38 28.72
CA LEU A 623 -17.52 4.42 29.70
C LEU A 623 -18.75 5.20 29.20
N THR A 624 -18.52 6.26 28.43
CA THR A 624 -19.60 7.09 27.88
C THR A 624 -20.43 6.34 26.87
N GLN A 625 -19.79 5.53 26.03
CA GLN A 625 -20.44 4.78 24.94
C GLN A 625 -19.97 3.32 24.91
N PRO A 626 -20.42 2.48 25.85
CA PRO A 626 -20.09 1.04 25.80
C PRO A 626 -20.68 0.40 24.54
N GLY A 627 -19.88 -0.42 23.87
CA GLY A 627 -20.29 -1.12 22.62
C GLY A 627 -20.31 -0.25 21.37
N ARG A 628 -19.84 1.00 21.43
CA ARG A 628 -19.73 1.88 20.25
C ARG A 628 -18.84 1.25 19.18
N ASP A 629 -19.33 1.28 17.97
CA ASP A 629 -18.56 0.98 16.75
C ASP A 629 -18.07 2.32 16.16
N MET A 630 -16.78 2.52 16.03
CA MET A 630 -16.22 3.76 15.49
C MET A 630 -16.69 4.06 14.06
N ARG A 631 -17.11 3.02 13.32
CA ARG A 631 -17.61 3.15 11.96
C ARG A 631 -18.99 3.81 11.87
N ASP A 632 -19.76 3.85 12.97
CA ASP A 632 -21.09 4.46 12.98
C ASP A 632 -21.06 5.98 12.73
N GLU A 633 -19.88 6.63 12.84
CA GLU A 633 -19.67 8.05 12.53
C GLU A 633 -19.20 8.31 11.09
N MET A 634 -18.88 7.26 10.34
CA MET A 634 -18.46 7.39 8.95
C MET A 634 -19.67 7.64 8.03
N PRO A 635 -19.47 8.24 6.83
CA PRO A 635 -20.57 8.46 5.89
C PRO A 635 -21.24 7.14 5.49
N ALA A 636 -22.56 7.07 5.63
CA ALA A 636 -23.31 5.90 5.18
C ALA A 636 -23.26 5.76 3.65
N PRO A 637 -23.34 4.52 3.11
CA PRO A 637 -23.38 4.32 1.65
C PRO A 637 -24.52 5.09 1.00
N LEU A 638 -24.29 5.59 -0.22
CA LEU A 638 -25.29 6.30 -0.99
C LEU A 638 -26.40 5.33 -1.40
N LEU A 639 -27.60 5.54 -0.85
CA LEU A 639 -28.80 4.75 -1.16
C LEU A 639 -29.53 5.37 -2.35
N ARG A 640 -29.75 4.58 -3.40
CA ARG A 640 -30.33 5.03 -4.67
C ARG A 640 -31.76 4.51 -4.87
N THR A 641 -32.55 5.32 -5.55
CA THR A 641 -33.88 4.94 -6.02
C THR A 641 -34.03 5.08 -7.54
N ASP A 642 -33.20 5.92 -8.17
CA ASP A 642 -33.27 6.27 -9.60
C ASP A 642 -31.91 6.13 -10.29
N VAL A 643 -31.96 5.99 -11.62
CA VAL A 643 -30.78 5.77 -12.47
C VAL A 643 -30.63 6.91 -13.48
N LEU A 644 -29.43 7.46 -13.60
CA LEU A 644 -29.05 8.45 -14.62
C LEU A 644 -28.36 7.79 -15.81
N SER A 645 -28.58 8.34 -17.03
CA SER A 645 -27.81 7.97 -18.22
C SER A 645 -26.77 9.03 -18.57
N MET A 646 -25.72 8.66 -19.35
CA MET A 646 -24.72 9.64 -19.80
C MET A 646 -25.33 10.76 -20.68
N GLU A 647 -26.45 10.47 -21.34
CA GLU A 647 -27.18 11.42 -22.21
C GLU A 647 -27.94 12.47 -21.39
N ASP A 648 -28.24 12.16 -20.12
CA ASP A 648 -28.89 13.09 -19.19
C ASP A 648 -27.92 14.11 -18.58
N LEU A 649 -26.63 13.86 -18.71
CA LEU A 649 -25.57 14.68 -18.09
C LEU A 649 -25.33 15.96 -18.90
N LYS A 650 -25.37 17.10 -18.21
CA LYS A 650 -25.09 18.43 -18.80
C LYS A 650 -23.99 19.12 -18.02
N PRO A 651 -23.05 19.83 -18.70
CA PRO A 651 -22.10 20.68 -18.01
C PRO A 651 -22.78 21.65 -17.03
N GLY A 652 -22.20 21.81 -15.83
CA GLY A 652 -22.76 22.58 -14.74
C GLY A 652 -23.81 21.87 -13.89
N MET A 653 -24.22 20.65 -14.24
CA MET A 653 -25.16 19.87 -13.44
C MET A 653 -24.52 19.44 -12.12
N GLU A 654 -25.21 19.71 -11.01
CA GLU A 654 -24.82 19.27 -9.68
C GLU A 654 -25.33 17.86 -9.41
N LEU A 655 -24.45 17.00 -8.92
CA LEU A 655 -24.73 15.61 -8.59
C LEU A 655 -24.06 15.21 -7.28
N THR A 656 -24.66 14.27 -6.59
CA THR A 656 -24.02 13.59 -5.47
C THR A 656 -23.45 12.27 -5.97
N GLY A 657 -22.17 12.01 -5.66
CA GLY A 657 -21.50 10.78 -6.05
C GLY A 657 -20.71 10.16 -4.92
N THR A 658 -20.30 8.92 -5.11
CA THR A 658 -19.43 8.19 -4.18
C THR A 658 -18.02 8.06 -4.77
N VAL A 659 -17.00 8.43 -4.01
CA VAL A 659 -15.59 8.26 -4.41
C VAL A 659 -15.27 6.77 -4.50
N ARG A 660 -14.92 6.29 -5.69
CA ARG A 660 -14.61 4.88 -5.96
C ARG A 660 -13.13 4.57 -5.86
N ASN A 661 -12.32 5.53 -6.28
CA ASN A 661 -10.88 5.36 -6.29
C ASN A 661 -10.19 6.73 -6.18
N VAL A 662 -9.11 6.78 -5.42
CA VAL A 662 -8.24 7.96 -5.31
C VAL A 662 -6.87 7.62 -5.87
N ILE A 663 -6.36 8.48 -6.74
CA ILE A 663 -5.08 8.32 -7.42
C ILE A 663 -4.29 9.63 -7.33
N ASP A 664 -3.00 9.62 -7.65
CA ASP A 664 -2.10 10.77 -7.48
C ASP A 664 -2.58 12.07 -8.14
N PHE A 665 -3.31 11.95 -9.24
CA PHE A 665 -3.77 13.11 -10.02
C PHE A 665 -5.25 13.44 -9.86
N GLY A 666 -5.97 12.75 -8.95
CA GLY A 666 -7.38 13.04 -8.69
C GLY A 666 -8.17 11.89 -8.08
N ALA A 667 -9.49 11.98 -8.19
CA ALA A 667 -10.41 10.98 -7.66
C ALA A 667 -11.46 10.57 -8.71
N PHE A 668 -11.75 9.29 -8.78
CA PHE A 668 -12.87 8.76 -9.56
C PHE A 668 -14.11 8.70 -8.70
N VAL A 669 -15.20 9.29 -9.20
CA VAL A 669 -16.48 9.42 -8.50
C VAL A 669 -17.58 8.77 -9.29
N ASP A 670 -18.27 7.82 -8.67
CA ASP A 670 -19.50 7.23 -9.20
C ASP A 670 -20.67 8.18 -8.98
N ILE A 671 -21.15 8.77 -10.06
CA ILE A 671 -22.30 9.68 -10.08
C ILE A 671 -23.61 9.02 -10.55
N GLY A 672 -23.63 7.67 -10.61
CA GLY A 672 -24.83 6.92 -11.03
C GLY A 672 -24.95 6.68 -12.52
N VAL A 673 -23.88 6.84 -13.29
CA VAL A 673 -23.81 6.49 -14.71
C VAL A 673 -22.80 5.35 -14.94
N LYS A 674 -22.77 4.78 -16.15
CA LYS A 674 -21.95 3.60 -16.48
C LYS A 674 -20.45 3.75 -16.19
N GLN A 675 -19.94 4.98 -16.20
CA GLN A 675 -18.52 5.26 -16.02
C GLN A 675 -18.34 6.28 -14.91
N ASP A 676 -17.33 6.03 -14.09
CA ASP A 676 -16.94 6.98 -13.06
C ASP A 676 -16.42 8.26 -13.70
N GLY A 677 -16.77 9.39 -13.13
CA GLY A 677 -16.24 10.68 -13.53
C GLY A 677 -14.92 10.96 -12.79
N LEU A 678 -13.98 11.62 -13.46
CA LEU A 678 -12.72 12.03 -12.86
C LEU A 678 -12.80 13.47 -12.35
N VAL A 679 -12.54 13.66 -11.06
CA VAL A 679 -12.21 14.96 -10.48
C VAL A 679 -10.69 15.08 -10.46
N HIS A 680 -10.13 15.96 -11.29
CA HIS A 680 -8.68 16.20 -11.30
C HIS A 680 -8.24 16.89 -10.00
N ILE A 681 -7.00 16.63 -9.54
CA ILE A 681 -6.45 17.17 -8.29
C ILE A 681 -6.62 18.69 -8.15
N SER A 682 -6.49 19.45 -9.26
CA SER A 682 -6.70 20.91 -9.30
C SER A 682 -8.15 21.35 -9.12
N LYS A 683 -9.11 20.42 -9.15
CA LYS A 683 -10.55 20.64 -9.04
C LYS A 683 -11.16 20.08 -7.76
N LEU A 684 -10.32 19.50 -6.88
CA LEU A 684 -10.75 18.97 -5.59
C LEU A 684 -10.97 20.07 -4.56
N SER A 685 -10.17 21.14 -4.58
CA SER A 685 -10.23 22.24 -3.60
C SER A 685 -9.74 23.56 -4.19
N LYS A 686 -10.23 24.69 -3.65
CA LYS A 686 -9.71 26.06 -3.94
C LYS A 686 -8.26 26.25 -3.42
N LYS A 687 -7.83 25.45 -2.43
CA LYS A 687 -6.46 25.46 -1.92
C LYS A 687 -5.60 24.49 -2.69
N PHE A 688 -4.28 24.76 -2.74
CA PHE A 688 -3.34 23.82 -3.34
C PHE A 688 -3.39 22.48 -2.61
N VAL A 689 -3.70 21.42 -3.36
CA VAL A 689 -3.77 20.04 -2.86
C VAL A 689 -2.48 19.33 -3.25
N LYS A 690 -1.75 18.83 -2.28
CA LYS A 690 -0.52 18.09 -2.52
C LYS A 690 -0.83 16.63 -2.84
N HIS A 691 -1.75 16.03 -2.10
CA HIS A 691 -2.21 14.66 -2.30
C HIS A 691 -3.74 14.65 -2.32
N PRO A 692 -4.40 13.99 -3.29
CA PRO A 692 -5.86 13.91 -3.34
C PRO A 692 -6.49 13.33 -2.09
N THR A 693 -5.78 12.43 -1.39
CA THR A 693 -6.19 11.83 -0.11
C THR A 693 -6.29 12.84 1.04
N ASP A 694 -5.70 14.03 0.90
CA ASP A 694 -5.85 15.12 1.89
C ASP A 694 -7.25 15.77 1.82
N VAL A 695 -8.01 15.50 0.74
CA VAL A 695 -9.32 16.12 0.48
C VAL A 695 -10.43 15.10 0.42
N VAL A 696 -10.20 13.95 -0.22
CA VAL A 696 -11.21 12.91 -0.43
C VAL A 696 -10.64 11.51 -0.19
N SER A 697 -11.51 10.62 0.29
CA SER A 697 -11.21 9.22 0.54
C SER A 697 -12.18 8.30 -0.20
N VAL A 698 -11.75 7.07 -0.47
CA VAL A 698 -12.64 6.05 -1.08
C VAL A 698 -13.84 5.80 -0.16
N GLY A 699 -15.04 5.84 -0.72
CA GLY A 699 -16.29 5.73 0.02
C GLY A 699 -16.92 7.06 0.41
N ASP A 700 -16.21 8.19 0.30
CA ASP A 700 -16.77 9.50 0.59
C ASP A 700 -17.93 9.83 -0.35
N ILE A 701 -18.96 10.44 0.23
CA ILE A 701 -20.07 11.02 -0.54
C ILE A 701 -19.75 12.48 -0.77
N VAL A 702 -19.58 12.84 -2.04
CA VAL A 702 -19.17 14.18 -2.45
C VAL A 702 -20.17 14.81 -3.40
N THR A 703 -20.35 16.12 -3.27
CA THR A 703 -21.05 16.92 -4.28
C THR A 703 -20.09 17.29 -5.38
N VAL A 704 -20.45 16.99 -6.61
CA VAL A 704 -19.65 17.26 -7.80
C VAL A 704 -20.50 17.96 -8.87
N TRP A 705 -19.84 18.75 -9.68
CA TRP A 705 -20.43 19.38 -10.87
C TRP A 705 -19.79 18.80 -12.12
N ILE A 706 -20.61 18.60 -13.15
CA ILE A 706 -20.12 18.14 -14.44
C ILE A 706 -19.36 19.28 -15.12
N GLU A 707 -18.06 19.08 -15.38
CA GLU A 707 -17.26 20.01 -16.18
C GLU A 707 -17.42 19.72 -17.67
N GLN A 708 -17.26 18.47 -18.08
CA GLN A 708 -17.36 18.04 -19.47
C GLN A 708 -17.79 16.56 -19.57
N VAL A 709 -18.54 16.24 -20.62
CA VAL A 709 -18.91 14.86 -20.97
C VAL A 709 -18.46 14.59 -22.41
N ASP A 710 -17.56 13.61 -22.58
CA ASP A 710 -17.16 13.09 -23.88
C ASP A 710 -17.85 11.74 -24.10
N THR A 711 -19.01 11.77 -24.76
CA THR A 711 -19.81 10.57 -25.04
C THR A 711 -19.13 9.60 -26.01
N LYS A 712 -18.20 10.10 -26.88
CA LYS A 712 -17.48 9.27 -27.85
C LYS A 712 -16.37 8.46 -27.18
N LYS A 713 -15.62 9.07 -26.27
CA LYS A 713 -14.54 8.44 -25.49
C LYS A 713 -15.05 7.84 -24.17
N GLY A 714 -16.32 8.08 -23.83
CA GLY A 714 -16.91 7.64 -22.56
C GLY A 714 -16.24 8.26 -21.34
N ARG A 715 -15.79 9.51 -21.41
CA ARG A 715 -15.09 10.20 -20.31
C ARG A 715 -15.96 11.30 -19.72
N ILE A 716 -15.97 11.38 -18.40
CA ILE A 716 -16.69 12.41 -17.65
C ILE A 716 -15.68 13.15 -16.79
N SER A 717 -15.55 14.45 -17.02
CA SER A 717 -14.76 15.33 -16.16
C SER A 717 -15.67 15.99 -15.15
N LEU A 718 -15.29 15.92 -13.89
CA LEU A 718 -16.01 16.46 -12.74
C LEU A 718 -15.17 17.50 -12.01
N MET A 719 -15.84 18.36 -11.24
CA MET A 719 -15.21 19.28 -10.30
C MET A 719 -15.97 19.25 -8.97
N MET A 720 -15.25 19.40 -7.87
CA MET A 720 -15.82 19.59 -6.52
C MET A 720 -15.95 21.08 -6.16
N LEU A 721 -15.46 21.96 -7.04
CA LEU A 721 -15.61 23.39 -6.90
C LEU A 721 -16.89 23.81 -7.61
N SER A 722 -17.79 24.45 -6.87
CA SER A 722 -19.04 24.98 -7.46
C SER A 722 -18.71 25.97 -8.58
N PRO A 723 -19.22 25.79 -9.80
CA PRO A 723 -19.02 26.77 -10.88
C PRO A 723 -19.83 28.06 -10.65
N TYR A 724 -20.63 28.13 -9.60
CA TYR A 724 -21.51 29.23 -9.25
C TYR A 724 -21.04 30.05 -8.02
N GLU A 725 -19.96 29.62 -7.36
CA GLU A 725 -19.32 30.37 -6.26
C GLU A 725 -18.06 31.05 -6.77
N GLU A 726 -18.06 32.38 -6.86
CA GLU A 726 -16.88 33.23 -7.11
C GLU A 726 -15.90 33.24 -5.94
#